data_135adc3ba1325a75f4b3435a69d8b331
#
_entry.id   135adc3ba1325a75f4b3435a69d8b331
#
_cell.length_a   1.000
_cell.length_b   1.000
_cell.length_c   1.000
_cell.angle_alpha   90.00
_cell.angle_beta   90.00
_cell.angle_gamma   90.00
#
_symmetry.space_group_name_H-M   'P 1'
#
loop_
_entity.id
_entity.type
_entity.pdbx_description
1 polymer ?
#
loop_
_entity_poly.entity_id
_entity_poly.type
_entity_poly.pdbx_seq_one_letter_code
_entity_poly.pdbx_strand_id
1 'polypeptide(L)'
;MQPNSILAKAVRFALISGAATAALSASAVYAADEDSVERIQVTGSRIIREGAVAPTPVTVISGEELLATGATNIGEALNQLPALGNTYSLANSGRSIGTAGLNVLDLRNMGTARTLVLVDGKRHVSSSAGSQRVDVNTIPSTWVERVEVITGGASAIYGADAVTGVVNFILKEDVEGLDFSVTKGFADDSSHSKEKLSLSYGTDFDNGNGNVAFAIEYAGQDRLRSLDRDQTAISFTELRNQNQQPGSVDPNDPDKILTPNAGYYAINNAGVFNLDGWKTFNPDGSIRDVYTGSNVDGVKCADCDSFNLRQFSDLQPEFERYNINFKSNYQLNEDMQAYFEAKYVNSQSTDYGQPAFFFGSPVTVKRDNAFLHSSLQDLMDEKGKDSIGVRLFTNGLGQRIEDDTRETQRYVLGLKGYIGEDWEYDTYAIYGQTDLERVNKNNMIKKNFANAVDSIMVNGVAVCRDLEAREAGCVPINIFGEGNVTTDARDYINTVSTGTSVIKQTVLGGTITNSMLYELPAGDIGFSSGVEYRKEESRQNEPDNAEGTFFNVLGEDSGEYDVKEVFAEVNIPLLADLPAIQQLDLELAARYADYSTIGDATTWKAGLSWQLNDELRARSTYSRAIRAPNIGELYGALGQNFFNVDDSCKLDNLNDLTPEQAAVRKANCAALGVPSDFNSDYDSASIEGLSGGNDQLKEETSTSYTIGAIYQPDFIYGLSISADYWNIEIDDAISSVSAQNMIDKCLDSSTIDNIYCKRITRDPNSGEITSIVSQSLNIAKLEAAGVDLDIGYVFDLYNGDVNTNLVLTHLLKRNEYPFQGETDTYNEYAGYVGEAEWQANLTAQYSKDNWGVYWRTRFIDEVSLYTPQELEKNPNPSNNTSYGKYFISDASVSYSFENGIKLKFGVDNLFDRDLPYGTTGTGAGSASYDNVGRYYHATFSFMM
;
A
#
# COMPACT_ATOMS: atom_id res chain seq x y z
N MET A 1 29.05 9.39 1.94
CA MET A 1 29.47 9.85 0.60
C MET A 1 28.22 10.34 -0.10
N GLN A 2 28.22 11.55 -0.64
CA GLN A 2 27.09 12.08 -1.42
C GLN A 2 27.45 12.00 -2.92
N PRO A 3 27.14 10.90 -3.63
CA PRO A 3 27.39 10.88 -5.07
C PRO A 3 26.20 11.32 -5.93
N ASN A 4 24.95 11.28 -5.42
CA ASN A 4 23.77 11.36 -6.28
C ASN A 4 23.24 12.78 -6.57
N SER A 5 23.55 13.79 -5.76
CA SER A 5 23.06 15.15 -5.97
C SER A 5 23.65 15.83 -7.22
N ILE A 6 24.84 15.39 -7.66
CA ILE A 6 25.52 15.97 -8.84
C ILE A 6 24.93 15.41 -10.13
N LEU A 7 24.61 14.11 -10.17
CA LEU A 7 24.01 13.47 -11.34
C LEU A 7 22.58 13.97 -11.56
N ALA A 8 21.78 14.07 -10.48
CA ALA A 8 20.44 14.63 -10.52
C ALA A 8 20.42 16.09 -10.99
N LYS A 9 21.36 16.92 -10.50
CA LYS A 9 21.50 18.31 -10.97
C LYS A 9 22.01 18.39 -12.41
N ALA A 10 22.90 17.48 -12.83
CA ALA A 10 23.38 17.41 -14.20
C ALA A 10 22.30 16.97 -15.18
N VAL A 11 21.45 16.00 -14.80
CA VAL A 11 20.29 15.56 -15.60
C VAL A 11 19.25 16.68 -15.70
N ARG A 12 18.93 17.36 -14.59
CA ARG A 12 18.06 18.56 -14.62
C ARG A 12 18.61 19.65 -15.56
N PHE A 13 19.91 19.91 -15.52
CA PHE A 13 20.53 20.96 -16.35
C PHE A 13 20.62 20.54 -17.82
N ALA A 14 20.91 19.27 -18.11
CA ALA A 14 20.96 18.72 -19.47
C ALA A 14 19.57 18.69 -20.14
N LEU A 15 18.50 18.36 -19.37
CA LEU A 15 17.13 18.37 -19.87
C LEU A 15 16.63 19.81 -20.17
N ILE A 16 16.99 20.79 -19.33
CA ILE A 16 16.60 22.20 -19.55
C ILE A 16 17.36 22.81 -20.72
N SER A 17 18.66 22.48 -20.92
CA SER A 17 19.47 23.02 -22.01
C SER A 17 19.25 22.29 -23.35
N GLY A 18 18.87 21.00 -23.34
CA GLY A 18 18.56 20.23 -24.57
C GLY A 18 17.26 20.66 -25.23
N ALA A 19 16.23 20.96 -24.43
CA ALA A 19 14.93 21.40 -24.93
C ALA A 19 14.95 22.76 -25.64
N ALA A 20 15.92 23.64 -25.29
CA ALA A 20 16.04 24.96 -25.89
C ALA A 20 16.66 24.96 -27.31
N THR A 21 17.38 23.91 -27.68
CA THR A 21 18.07 23.83 -29.00
C THR A 21 17.33 23.01 -30.07
N ALA A 22 16.36 22.16 -29.68
CA ALA A 22 15.60 21.34 -30.62
C ALA A 22 14.40 22.07 -31.27
N ALA A 23 14.01 23.26 -30.75
CA ALA A 23 12.82 23.99 -31.21
C ALA A 23 13.00 24.78 -32.52
N LEU A 24 14.13 24.68 -33.24
CA LEU A 24 14.44 25.57 -34.36
C LEU A 24 14.46 24.96 -35.77
N SER A 25 14.12 23.68 -35.97
CA SER A 25 14.10 23.12 -37.32
C SER A 25 13.16 21.92 -37.50
N ALA A 26 11.91 22.15 -37.85
CA ALA A 26 11.09 21.10 -38.48
C ALA A 26 9.91 21.70 -39.26
N SER A 27 9.78 21.24 -40.47
CA SER A 27 8.64 21.52 -41.34
C SER A 27 7.72 20.29 -41.34
N ALA A 28 6.44 20.51 -41.10
CA ALA A 28 5.43 19.49 -40.98
C ALA A 28 5.01 18.89 -42.34
N VAL A 29 4.78 17.59 -42.37
CA VAL A 29 3.99 16.90 -43.35
C VAL A 29 2.88 16.12 -42.64
N TYR A 30 1.64 16.46 -42.90
CA TYR A 30 0.45 15.71 -42.49
C TYR A 30 0.02 14.74 -43.58
N ALA A 31 -0.22 13.51 -43.23
CA ALA A 31 -1.12 12.63 -43.98
C ALA A 31 -2.06 11.96 -42.94
N ALA A 32 -3.33 12.29 -43.04
CA ALA A 32 -4.38 11.58 -42.32
C ALA A 32 -4.86 10.43 -43.20
N ASP A 33 -4.86 9.24 -42.69
CA ASP A 33 -5.61 8.11 -43.25
C ASP A 33 -6.79 7.81 -42.33
N GLU A 34 -7.99 7.90 -42.88
CA GLU A 34 -9.26 7.53 -42.27
C GLU A 34 -9.49 6.02 -42.34
N ASP A 35 -10.13 5.47 -41.29
CA ASP A 35 -10.70 4.13 -41.17
C ASP A 35 -9.75 2.94 -40.95
N SER A 36 -9.20 2.88 -39.76
CA SER A 36 -9.14 1.61 -39.00
C SER A 36 -9.73 1.84 -37.63
N VAL A 37 -10.89 1.29 -37.34
CA VAL A 37 -11.32 1.07 -35.94
C VAL A 37 -10.25 0.19 -35.33
N GLU A 38 -9.40 0.79 -34.52
CA GLU A 38 -8.30 0.11 -33.85
C GLU A 38 -8.92 -0.95 -32.92
N ARG A 39 -8.79 -2.21 -33.30
CA ARG A 39 -9.38 -3.34 -32.58
C ARG A 39 -8.52 -3.58 -31.35
N ILE A 40 -8.98 -3.10 -30.20
CA ILE A 40 -8.30 -3.27 -28.91
C ILE A 40 -8.27 -4.77 -28.59
N GLN A 41 -7.09 -5.34 -28.61
CA GLN A 41 -6.83 -6.69 -28.15
C GLN A 41 -6.80 -6.66 -26.61
N VAL A 42 -7.75 -7.30 -25.97
CA VAL A 42 -7.88 -7.33 -24.50
C VAL A 42 -7.27 -8.61 -23.96
N THR A 43 -6.41 -8.52 -22.92
CA THR A 43 -5.84 -9.66 -22.23
C THR A 43 -6.91 -10.41 -21.41
N GLY A 44 -6.65 -11.65 -21.05
CA GLY A 44 -7.60 -12.56 -20.38
C GLY A 44 -7.58 -13.94 -21.02
N SER A 45 -6.94 -14.04 -22.19
CA SER A 45 -6.59 -15.22 -22.96
C SER A 45 -5.29 -14.94 -23.71
N ARG A 46 -4.50 -15.96 -24.00
CA ARG A 46 -3.32 -15.89 -24.89
C ARG A 46 -3.70 -16.20 -26.36
N ILE A 47 -4.94 -16.62 -26.59
CA ILE A 47 -5.48 -16.89 -27.93
C ILE A 47 -6.14 -15.61 -28.45
N ILE A 48 -5.54 -15.04 -29.48
CA ILE A 48 -6.05 -13.81 -30.14
C ILE A 48 -7.10 -14.21 -31.17
N ARG A 49 -8.29 -13.62 -31.10
CA ARG A 49 -9.34 -13.74 -32.09
C ARG A 49 -9.92 -12.37 -32.44
N GLU A 50 -10.05 -12.12 -33.72
CA GLU A 50 -10.72 -10.90 -34.17
C GLU A 50 -12.21 -10.90 -33.73
N GLY A 51 -12.62 -9.85 -33.00
CA GLY A 51 -14.01 -9.66 -32.57
C GLY A 51 -14.47 -10.54 -31.40
N ALA A 52 -13.63 -11.43 -30.86
CA ALA A 52 -13.98 -12.21 -29.69
C ALA A 52 -13.70 -11.44 -28.39
N VAL A 53 -14.66 -11.41 -27.47
CA VAL A 53 -14.50 -10.87 -26.11
C VAL A 53 -14.26 -12.04 -25.18
N ALA A 54 -13.17 -11.97 -24.39
CA ALA A 54 -12.85 -12.98 -23.38
C ALA A 54 -14.01 -13.16 -22.39
N PRO A 55 -14.28 -14.38 -21.90
CA PRO A 55 -15.29 -14.63 -20.88
C PRO A 55 -14.94 -14.00 -19.53
N THR A 56 -13.67 -13.69 -19.28
CA THR A 56 -13.23 -13.01 -18.05
C THR A 56 -13.51 -11.52 -18.13
N PRO A 57 -14.11 -10.90 -17.10
CA PRO A 57 -14.30 -9.45 -17.05
C PRO A 57 -12.96 -8.70 -17.06
N VAL A 58 -12.87 -7.70 -17.93
CA VAL A 58 -11.68 -6.83 -18.01
C VAL A 58 -12.16 -5.38 -18.09
N THR A 59 -11.61 -4.53 -17.22
CA THR A 59 -11.75 -3.07 -17.31
C THR A 59 -10.51 -2.49 -17.98
N VAL A 60 -10.70 -1.69 -19.01
CA VAL A 60 -9.62 -1.07 -19.79
C VAL A 60 -9.61 0.42 -19.52
N ILE A 61 -8.44 0.97 -19.18
CA ILE A 61 -8.22 2.39 -18.88
C ILE A 61 -7.11 2.88 -19.80
N SER A 62 -7.38 3.91 -20.59
CA SER A 62 -6.38 4.47 -21.48
C SER A 62 -5.28 5.21 -20.73
N GLY A 63 -4.06 5.24 -21.31
CA GLY A 63 -2.95 6.02 -20.75
C GLY A 63 -3.29 7.53 -20.68
N GLU A 64 -4.09 8.05 -21.60
CA GLU A 64 -4.53 9.45 -21.58
C GLU A 64 -5.46 9.74 -20.39
N GLU A 65 -6.40 8.84 -20.08
CA GLU A 65 -7.30 8.95 -18.92
C GLU A 65 -6.53 8.95 -17.60
N LEU A 66 -5.52 8.08 -17.46
CA LEU A 66 -4.64 8.02 -16.27
C LEU A 66 -3.89 9.34 -16.04
N LEU A 67 -3.56 10.08 -17.09
CA LEU A 67 -2.85 11.35 -17.03
C LEU A 67 -3.79 12.57 -17.10
N ALA A 68 -5.11 12.37 -17.08
CA ALA A 68 -6.08 13.47 -17.20
C ALA A 68 -6.11 14.38 -15.98
N THR A 69 -5.78 13.87 -14.80
CA THR A 69 -5.70 14.60 -13.53
C THR A 69 -4.31 15.18 -13.26
N GLY A 70 -4.14 15.82 -12.11
CA GLY A 70 -2.83 16.29 -11.63
C GLY A 70 -1.91 15.21 -11.06
N ALA A 71 -2.28 13.93 -11.17
CA ALA A 71 -1.45 12.81 -10.72
C ALA A 71 -0.09 12.79 -11.45
N THR A 72 0.98 12.71 -10.69
CA THR A 72 2.35 12.65 -11.23
C THR A 72 2.83 11.22 -11.48
N ASN A 73 2.06 10.23 -11.02
CA ASN A 73 2.35 8.82 -11.24
C ASN A 73 1.06 8.01 -11.48
N ILE A 74 1.21 6.88 -12.18
CA ILE A 74 0.08 6.03 -12.58
C ILE A 74 -0.60 5.39 -11.36
N GLY A 75 0.17 5.04 -10.32
CA GLY A 75 -0.36 4.37 -9.15
C GLY A 75 -1.37 5.23 -8.37
N GLU A 76 -1.18 6.57 -8.33
CA GLU A 76 -2.18 7.47 -7.72
C GLU A 76 -3.52 7.42 -8.46
N ALA A 77 -3.49 7.37 -9.80
CA ALA A 77 -4.71 7.30 -10.61
C ALA A 77 -5.39 5.92 -10.46
N LEU A 78 -4.62 4.84 -10.50
CA LEU A 78 -5.15 3.47 -10.40
C LEU A 78 -5.73 3.17 -9.02
N ASN A 79 -5.08 3.58 -7.93
CA ASN A 79 -5.59 3.37 -6.58
C ASN A 79 -6.91 4.12 -6.29
N GLN A 80 -7.41 4.92 -7.22
CA GLN A 80 -8.73 5.56 -7.14
C GLN A 80 -9.84 4.76 -7.83
N LEU A 81 -9.50 3.61 -8.46
CA LEU A 81 -10.50 2.73 -9.09
C LEU A 81 -11.30 1.95 -8.04
N PRO A 82 -12.63 1.79 -8.23
CA PRO A 82 -13.47 1.08 -7.28
C PRO A 82 -13.07 -0.37 -7.02
N ALA A 83 -12.43 -1.03 -7.99
CA ALA A 83 -11.95 -2.41 -7.86
C ALA A 83 -10.65 -2.55 -7.07
N LEU A 84 -9.94 -1.45 -6.83
CA LEU A 84 -8.62 -1.44 -6.15
C LEU A 84 -8.75 -0.91 -4.72
N GLY A 85 -8.21 -1.67 -3.78
CA GLY A 85 -8.06 -1.26 -2.39
C GLY A 85 -6.84 -0.34 -2.21
N ASN A 86 -6.96 0.64 -1.33
CA ASN A 86 -5.90 1.61 -1.07
C ASN A 86 -4.92 1.12 0.01
N THR A 87 -4.31 -0.05 -0.18
CA THR A 87 -3.45 -0.67 0.84
C THR A 87 -2.12 0.05 0.99
N TYR A 88 -1.44 0.37 -0.12
CA TYR A 88 -0.20 1.13 -0.16
C TYR A 88 -0.23 2.17 -1.28
N SER A 89 -0.48 3.41 -0.93
CA SER A 89 -0.31 4.60 -1.79
C SER A 89 0.82 5.47 -1.25
N LEU A 90 1.28 6.48 -1.99
CA LEU A 90 2.30 7.41 -1.49
C LEU A 90 1.91 8.00 -0.13
N ALA A 91 0.65 8.36 0.07
CA ALA A 91 0.16 9.01 1.29
C ALA A 91 0.30 8.15 2.55
N ASN A 92 0.25 6.84 2.45
CA ASN A 92 0.29 5.93 3.59
C ASN A 92 1.47 4.94 3.54
N SER A 93 2.39 5.11 2.61
CA SER A 93 3.52 4.20 2.42
C SER A 93 4.52 4.24 3.58
N GLY A 94 4.67 5.36 4.28
CA GLY A 94 5.54 5.52 5.45
C GLY A 94 5.05 4.81 6.73
N ARG A 95 3.88 4.16 6.71
CA ARG A 95 3.34 3.44 7.89
C ARG A 95 4.14 2.21 8.32
N SER A 96 4.95 1.65 7.44
CA SER A 96 5.80 0.49 7.71
C SER A 96 7.24 0.80 7.29
N ILE A 97 8.20 0.29 8.07
CA ILE A 97 9.63 0.50 7.82
C ILE A 97 10.01 -0.08 6.45
N GLY A 98 10.76 0.68 5.65
CA GLY A 98 11.25 0.28 4.34
C GLY A 98 10.19 0.28 3.23
N THR A 99 9.00 0.84 3.46
CA THR A 99 7.94 0.92 2.44
C THR A 99 7.65 2.34 1.96
N ALA A 100 8.30 3.36 2.53
CA ALA A 100 8.11 4.75 2.12
C ALA A 100 8.33 4.93 0.62
N GLY A 101 7.45 5.66 -0.05
CA GLY A 101 7.49 5.93 -1.48
C GLY A 101 6.89 4.84 -2.39
N LEU A 102 6.48 3.69 -1.87
CA LEU A 102 5.84 2.64 -2.68
C LEU A 102 4.39 2.99 -3.05
N ASN A 103 4.01 2.56 -4.25
CA ASN A 103 2.64 2.60 -4.73
C ASN A 103 2.28 1.23 -5.32
N VAL A 104 1.51 0.44 -4.57
CA VAL A 104 1.24 -0.97 -4.85
C VAL A 104 -0.25 -1.17 -5.06
N LEU A 105 -0.61 -2.10 -5.93
CA LEU A 105 -2.00 -2.40 -6.26
C LEU A 105 -2.52 -3.59 -5.44
N ASP A 106 -3.79 -3.51 -5.04
CA ASP A 106 -4.48 -4.52 -4.26
C ASP A 106 -5.92 -4.68 -4.78
N LEU A 107 -6.14 -5.65 -5.66
CA LEU A 107 -7.48 -5.92 -6.18
C LEU A 107 -8.38 -6.50 -5.08
N ARG A 108 -9.55 -5.88 -4.91
CA ARG A 108 -10.58 -6.28 -3.93
C ARG A 108 -10.12 -6.20 -2.48
N ASN A 109 -9.03 -5.49 -2.20
CA ASN A 109 -8.48 -5.32 -0.86
C ASN A 109 -8.23 -6.66 -0.12
N MET A 110 -7.88 -7.70 -0.89
CA MET A 110 -7.62 -9.05 -0.36
C MET A 110 -6.13 -9.31 -0.11
N GLY A 111 -5.30 -8.27 -0.23
CA GLY A 111 -3.86 -8.29 0.01
C GLY A 111 -3.03 -8.20 -1.25
N THR A 112 -2.03 -7.33 -1.21
CA THR A 112 -1.16 -6.98 -2.36
C THR A 112 -0.41 -8.17 -2.97
N ALA A 113 -0.18 -9.24 -2.21
CA ALA A 113 0.47 -10.45 -2.70
C ALA A 113 -0.46 -11.36 -3.54
N ARG A 114 -1.74 -11.02 -3.65
CA ARG A 114 -2.76 -11.77 -4.39
C ARG A 114 -3.19 -11.08 -5.69
N THR A 115 -2.58 -9.93 -5.98
CA THR A 115 -2.75 -9.16 -7.22
C THR A 115 -1.49 -9.25 -8.06
N LEU A 116 -1.57 -9.84 -9.24
CA LEU A 116 -0.44 -9.95 -10.14
C LEU A 116 -0.30 -8.69 -11.00
N VAL A 117 0.86 -8.07 -10.98
CA VAL A 117 1.20 -6.93 -11.87
C VAL A 117 2.07 -7.40 -13.02
N LEU A 118 1.66 -7.08 -14.25
CA LEU A 118 2.36 -7.42 -15.49
C LEU A 118 2.67 -6.16 -16.31
N VAL A 119 3.70 -6.25 -17.13
CA VAL A 119 4.01 -5.29 -18.21
C VAL A 119 4.12 -6.09 -19.51
N ASP A 120 3.26 -5.79 -20.47
CA ASP A 120 3.11 -6.53 -21.73
C ASP A 120 2.98 -8.05 -21.52
N GLY A 121 2.13 -8.43 -20.55
CA GLY A 121 1.88 -9.82 -20.19
C GLY A 121 3.04 -10.54 -19.48
N LYS A 122 4.12 -9.83 -19.13
CA LYS A 122 5.34 -10.36 -18.52
C LYS A 122 5.49 -9.86 -17.08
N ARG A 123 5.99 -10.72 -16.18
CA ARG A 123 6.21 -10.38 -14.76
C ARG A 123 7.21 -9.26 -14.57
N HIS A 124 7.05 -8.52 -13.48
CA HIS A 124 7.95 -7.46 -13.05
C HIS A 124 8.60 -7.83 -11.71
N VAL A 125 9.87 -7.44 -11.51
CA VAL A 125 10.60 -7.65 -10.27
C VAL A 125 9.91 -6.90 -9.11
N SER A 126 9.90 -7.51 -7.92
CA SER A 126 9.37 -6.90 -6.71
C SER A 126 10.16 -5.67 -6.26
N SER A 127 9.51 -4.76 -5.55
CA SER A 127 10.08 -3.50 -5.03
C SER A 127 10.24 -3.48 -3.51
N SER A 128 9.91 -4.58 -2.81
CA SER A 128 9.99 -4.70 -1.36
C SER A 128 10.57 -6.07 -0.99
N ALA A 129 11.58 -6.09 -0.12
CA ALA A 129 12.27 -7.30 0.30
C ALA A 129 11.30 -8.37 0.81
N GLY A 130 11.57 -9.62 0.46
CA GLY A 130 10.79 -10.77 0.88
C GLY A 130 9.38 -10.85 0.31
N SER A 131 8.90 -9.87 -0.45
CA SER A 131 7.52 -9.79 -0.95
C SER A 131 7.45 -9.91 -2.48
N GLN A 132 6.21 -9.96 -3.03
CA GLN A 132 5.94 -9.94 -4.46
C GLN A 132 5.31 -8.60 -4.90
N ARG A 133 5.44 -7.56 -4.08
CA ARG A 133 4.86 -6.24 -4.32
C ARG A 133 5.62 -5.50 -5.40
N VAL A 134 4.94 -5.11 -6.46
CA VAL A 134 5.49 -4.28 -7.54
C VAL A 134 5.10 -2.83 -7.31
N ASP A 135 6.08 -1.95 -7.23
CA ASP A 135 5.85 -0.51 -7.26
C ASP A 135 5.54 -0.06 -8.69
N VAL A 136 4.27 0.27 -8.93
CA VAL A 136 3.83 0.71 -10.26
C VAL A 136 4.38 2.07 -10.67
N ASN A 137 4.98 2.82 -9.75
CA ASN A 137 5.74 4.02 -10.07
C ASN A 137 6.96 3.73 -10.96
N THR A 138 7.42 2.48 -11.02
CA THR A 138 8.53 2.07 -11.90
C THR A 138 8.14 1.97 -13.37
N ILE A 139 6.86 2.03 -13.72
CA ILE A 139 6.35 1.89 -15.09
C ILE A 139 6.32 3.27 -15.76
N PRO A 140 6.88 3.43 -16.99
CA PRO A 140 6.94 4.72 -17.67
C PRO A 140 5.55 5.15 -18.12
N SER A 141 5.01 6.21 -17.52
CA SER A 141 3.65 6.67 -17.78
C SER A 141 3.42 7.15 -19.21
N THR A 142 4.45 7.66 -19.89
CA THR A 142 4.39 8.17 -21.26
C THR A 142 4.26 7.06 -22.32
N TRP A 143 4.69 5.85 -21.96
CA TRP A 143 4.60 4.69 -22.85
C TRP A 143 3.42 3.78 -22.56
N VAL A 144 2.68 4.00 -21.49
CA VAL A 144 1.45 3.24 -21.23
C VAL A 144 0.40 3.64 -22.28
N GLU A 145 0.01 2.69 -23.09
CA GLU A 145 -1.10 2.80 -24.03
C GLU A 145 -2.41 2.63 -23.28
N ARG A 146 -2.50 1.56 -22.49
CA ARG A 146 -3.63 1.25 -21.63
C ARG A 146 -3.24 0.36 -20.45
N VAL A 147 -4.09 0.33 -19.45
CA VAL A 147 -4.01 -0.62 -18.33
C VAL A 147 -5.26 -1.50 -18.36
N GLU A 148 -5.05 -2.79 -18.30
CA GLU A 148 -6.09 -3.80 -18.30
C GLU A 148 -6.19 -4.42 -16.91
N VAL A 149 -7.33 -4.25 -16.26
CA VAL A 149 -7.63 -4.80 -14.93
C VAL A 149 -8.52 -6.02 -15.11
N ILE A 150 -7.95 -7.20 -14.97
CA ILE A 150 -8.62 -8.50 -15.09
C ILE A 150 -9.05 -8.92 -13.69
N THR A 151 -10.34 -9.09 -13.47
CA THR A 151 -10.89 -9.46 -12.17
C THR A 151 -11.28 -10.93 -12.11
N GLY A 152 -10.97 -11.58 -10.96
CA GLY A 152 -11.16 -13.02 -10.75
C GLY A 152 -9.89 -13.83 -11.00
N GLY A 153 -9.93 -15.12 -10.66
CA GLY A 153 -8.77 -16.00 -10.71
C GLY A 153 -8.22 -16.19 -12.13
N ALA A 154 -7.00 -15.74 -12.36
CA ALA A 154 -6.30 -15.81 -13.64
C ALA A 154 -5.01 -16.64 -13.59
N SER A 155 -4.78 -17.39 -12.51
CA SER A 155 -3.55 -18.17 -12.31
C SER A 155 -3.33 -19.25 -13.35
N ALA A 156 -4.38 -19.79 -13.98
CA ALA A 156 -4.25 -20.78 -15.06
C ALA A 156 -3.54 -20.21 -16.31
N ILE A 157 -3.68 -18.89 -16.56
CA ILE A 157 -3.09 -18.21 -17.72
C ILE A 157 -1.76 -17.55 -17.37
N TYR A 158 -1.70 -16.83 -16.22
CA TYR A 158 -0.57 -15.96 -15.87
C TYR A 158 0.32 -16.52 -14.73
N GLY A 159 -0.03 -17.69 -14.16
CA GLY A 159 0.70 -18.32 -13.05
C GLY A 159 0.18 -17.87 -11.68
N ALA A 160 0.81 -18.38 -10.63
CA ALA A 160 0.45 -18.06 -9.26
C ALA A 160 0.43 -16.55 -8.98
N ASP A 161 -0.20 -16.16 -7.88
CA ASP A 161 -0.38 -14.80 -7.40
C ASP A 161 -1.51 -14.02 -8.11
N ALA A 162 -2.00 -14.48 -9.27
CA ALA A 162 -3.20 -13.97 -9.93
C ALA A 162 -4.48 -14.54 -9.29
N VAL A 163 -4.63 -14.36 -7.97
CA VAL A 163 -5.73 -14.91 -7.16
C VAL A 163 -6.97 -14.03 -7.26
N THR A 164 -6.81 -12.74 -6.98
CA THR A 164 -7.87 -11.73 -7.08
C THR A 164 -7.97 -11.15 -8.48
N GLY A 165 -6.90 -11.28 -9.25
CA GLY A 165 -6.82 -10.84 -10.63
C GLY A 165 -5.44 -10.38 -11.05
N VAL A 166 -5.40 -9.70 -12.20
CA VAL A 166 -4.18 -9.20 -12.84
C VAL A 166 -4.37 -7.74 -13.22
N VAL A 167 -3.34 -6.94 -13.03
CA VAL A 167 -3.23 -5.60 -13.61
C VAL A 167 -2.09 -5.61 -14.61
N ASN A 168 -2.43 -5.53 -15.90
CA ASN A 168 -1.49 -5.61 -17.00
C ASN A 168 -1.32 -4.24 -17.66
N PHE A 169 -0.11 -3.73 -17.65
CA PHE A 169 0.26 -2.48 -18.33
C PHE A 169 0.69 -2.79 -19.76
N ILE A 170 -0.10 -2.38 -20.72
CA ILE A 170 0.23 -2.49 -22.12
C ILE A 170 0.97 -1.23 -22.55
N LEU A 171 2.19 -1.40 -23.04
CA LEU A 171 3.01 -0.31 -23.54
C LEU A 171 2.85 -0.17 -25.06
N LYS A 172 2.92 1.06 -25.56
CA LYS A 172 2.96 1.35 -26.99
C LYS A 172 4.00 0.47 -27.68
N GLU A 173 3.64 -0.28 -28.70
CA GLU A 173 4.57 -1.19 -29.40
C GLU A 173 5.68 -0.41 -30.09
N ASP A 174 5.30 0.53 -30.95
CA ASP A 174 6.20 1.45 -31.61
C ASP A 174 5.99 2.87 -31.09
N VAL A 175 7.08 3.60 -30.97
CA VAL A 175 7.07 5.01 -30.60
C VAL A 175 7.68 5.78 -31.76
N GLU A 176 6.94 6.73 -32.28
CA GLU A 176 7.40 7.60 -33.36
C GLU A 176 7.36 9.07 -32.93
N GLY A 177 8.37 9.80 -33.38
CA GLY A 177 8.47 11.23 -33.12
C GLY A 177 8.93 11.59 -31.71
N LEU A 178 8.74 12.84 -31.35
CA LEU A 178 9.11 13.45 -30.09
C LEU A 178 7.85 13.80 -29.28
N ASP A 179 7.76 13.26 -28.07
CA ASP A 179 6.77 13.66 -27.07
C ASP A 179 7.50 14.26 -25.88
N PHE A 180 7.18 15.51 -25.56
CA PHE A 180 7.72 16.25 -24.43
C PHE A 180 6.60 16.84 -23.59
N SER A 181 6.63 16.65 -22.29
CA SER A 181 5.67 17.31 -21.40
C SER A 181 6.28 17.78 -20.08
N VAL A 182 5.72 18.88 -19.56
CA VAL A 182 6.02 19.41 -18.24
C VAL A 182 4.70 19.70 -17.54
N THR A 183 4.53 19.11 -16.36
CA THR A 183 3.41 19.39 -15.46
C THR A 183 3.92 20.02 -14.18
N LYS A 184 3.30 21.10 -13.73
CA LYS A 184 3.51 21.70 -12.42
C LYS A 184 2.16 21.96 -11.77
N GLY A 185 2.07 21.65 -10.48
CA GLY A 185 0.86 21.91 -9.72
C GLY A 185 1.19 22.29 -8.28
N PHE A 186 0.20 22.85 -7.60
CA PHE A 186 0.31 23.29 -6.21
C PHE A 186 -1.07 23.31 -5.54
N ALA A 187 -1.07 23.03 -4.24
CA ALA A 187 -2.26 23.15 -3.42
C ALA A 187 -2.70 24.62 -3.26
N ASP A 188 -3.97 24.87 -2.98
CA ASP A 188 -4.57 26.21 -2.89
C ASP A 188 -3.80 27.14 -1.93
N ASP A 189 -3.33 26.62 -0.82
CA ASP A 189 -2.52 27.34 0.18
C ASP A 189 -1.00 27.30 -0.08
N SER A 190 -0.57 26.71 -1.20
CA SER A 190 0.83 26.53 -1.59
C SER A 190 1.68 25.68 -0.63
N SER A 191 1.05 24.91 0.26
CA SER A 191 1.75 24.03 1.22
C SER A 191 2.34 22.78 0.58
N HIS A 192 1.87 22.39 -0.62
CA HIS A 192 2.29 21.20 -1.34
C HIS A 192 2.38 21.46 -2.83
N SER A 193 3.44 21.00 -3.45
CA SER A 193 3.59 21.07 -4.90
C SER A 193 4.06 19.73 -5.47
N LYS A 194 3.66 19.48 -6.72
CA LYS A 194 4.13 18.35 -7.52
C LYS A 194 4.65 18.84 -8.85
N GLU A 195 5.67 18.16 -9.39
CA GLU A 195 6.19 18.44 -10.71
C GLU A 195 6.52 17.14 -11.44
N LYS A 196 6.31 17.17 -12.76
CA LYS A 196 6.65 16.07 -13.65
C LYS A 196 7.24 16.63 -14.94
N LEU A 197 8.29 15.99 -15.40
CA LEU A 197 8.89 16.24 -16.71
C LEU A 197 9.04 14.92 -17.42
N SER A 198 8.59 14.83 -18.66
CA SER A 198 8.76 13.64 -19.47
C SER A 198 9.23 13.99 -20.87
N LEU A 199 10.09 13.15 -21.40
CA LEU A 199 10.62 13.21 -22.76
C LEU A 199 10.60 11.78 -23.30
N SER A 200 9.95 11.58 -24.43
CA SER A 200 9.98 10.34 -25.20
C SER A 200 10.34 10.65 -26.62
N TYR A 201 11.19 9.83 -27.22
CA TYR A 201 11.54 9.91 -28.63
C TYR A 201 11.69 8.52 -29.22
N GLY A 202 11.12 8.31 -30.38
CA GLY A 202 11.29 7.07 -31.13
C GLY A 202 11.34 7.32 -32.63
N THR A 203 11.92 6.38 -33.30
CA THR A 203 12.05 6.44 -34.78
C THR A 203 12.25 5.08 -35.37
N ASP A 204 11.69 4.91 -36.55
CA ASP A 204 11.95 3.74 -37.34
C ASP A 204 13.34 3.80 -38.00
N PHE A 205 13.92 2.66 -38.22
CA PHE A 205 15.18 2.50 -38.94
C PHE A 205 15.12 1.33 -39.92
N ASP A 206 16.08 1.26 -40.81
CA ASP A 206 16.18 0.21 -41.86
C ASP A 206 14.88 0.07 -42.70
N ASN A 207 14.34 1.21 -43.17
CA ASN A 207 13.12 1.29 -43.99
C ASN A 207 11.85 0.73 -43.28
N GLY A 208 11.72 0.89 -41.98
CA GLY A 208 10.60 0.41 -41.18
C GLY A 208 10.75 -1.02 -40.68
N ASN A 209 11.91 -1.67 -40.90
CA ASN A 209 12.15 -3.00 -40.36
C ASN A 209 12.45 -3.00 -38.86
N GLY A 210 12.72 -1.87 -38.25
CA GLY A 210 12.92 -1.75 -36.84
C GLY A 210 12.49 -0.42 -36.25
N ASN A 211 12.12 -0.41 -34.98
CA ASN A 211 11.84 0.78 -34.18
C ASN A 211 12.81 0.84 -33.01
N VAL A 212 13.22 2.04 -32.65
CA VAL A 212 14.00 2.32 -31.46
C VAL A 212 13.43 3.51 -30.73
N ALA A 213 13.22 3.35 -29.44
CA ALA A 213 12.67 4.41 -28.60
C ALA A 213 13.39 4.52 -27.26
N PHE A 214 13.43 5.75 -26.73
CA PHE A 214 13.85 6.00 -25.36
C PHE A 214 12.87 6.97 -24.67
N ALA A 215 12.73 6.85 -23.35
CA ALA A 215 12.00 7.80 -22.53
C ALA A 215 12.74 8.14 -21.25
N ILE A 216 12.65 9.39 -20.84
CA ILE A 216 13.14 9.90 -19.57
C ILE A 216 11.98 10.61 -18.89
N GLU A 217 11.73 10.23 -17.63
CA GLU A 217 10.70 10.83 -16.81
C GLU A 217 11.29 11.24 -15.45
N TYR A 218 10.99 12.44 -15.02
CA TYR A 218 11.23 12.92 -13.66
C TYR A 218 9.88 13.25 -13.03
N ALA A 219 9.68 12.83 -11.78
CA ALA A 219 8.54 13.24 -10.98
C ALA A 219 9.02 13.58 -9.57
N GLY A 220 8.49 14.65 -8.99
CA GLY A 220 8.80 15.08 -7.64
C GLY A 220 7.58 15.67 -6.95
N GLN A 221 7.54 15.52 -5.64
CA GLN A 221 6.56 16.20 -4.77
C GLN A 221 7.18 16.65 -3.46
N ASP A 222 6.67 17.77 -2.95
CA ASP A 222 7.05 18.27 -1.64
C ASP A 222 6.35 17.47 -0.52
N ARG A 223 6.97 17.46 0.67
CA ARG A 223 6.33 16.99 1.90
C ARG A 223 5.07 17.79 2.21
N LEU A 224 3.98 17.13 2.62
CA LEU A 224 2.79 17.77 3.17
C LEU A 224 2.57 17.30 4.61
N ARG A 225 2.63 18.21 5.58
CA ARG A 225 2.46 17.87 7.01
C ARG A 225 0.99 17.94 7.42
N SER A 226 0.62 17.18 8.44
CA SER A 226 -0.71 17.29 9.05
C SER A 226 -1.04 18.69 9.56
N LEU A 227 -0.02 19.46 10.00
CA LEU A 227 -0.19 20.84 10.46
C LEU A 227 -0.45 21.85 9.34
N ASP A 228 -0.22 21.48 8.09
CA ASP A 228 -0.40 22.35 6.93
C ASP A 228 -1.87 22.38 6.46
N ARG A 229 -2.75 21.59 7.07
CA ARG A 229 -4.18 21.53 6.80
C ARG A 229 -4.99 21.73 8.08
N ASP A 230 -5.94 22.67 8.07
CA ASP A 230 -6.77 22.99 9.24
C ASP A 230 -7.46 21.74 9.81
N GLN A 231 -7.99 20.89 8.91
CA GLN A 231 -8.72 19.68 9.28
C GLN A 231 -7.84 18.64 10.01
N THR A 232 -6.57 18.50 9.63
CA THR A 232 -5.67 17.49 10.16
C THR A 232 -4.72 18.04 11.24
N ALA A 233 -4.61 19.34 11.36
CA ALA A 233 -3.83 20.01 12.42
C ALA A 233 -4.44 19.80 13.80
N ILE A 234 -5.76 19.60 13.87
CA ILE A 234 -6.49 19.39 15.12
C ILE A 234 -6.32 17.92 15.56
N SER A 235 -5.90 17.73 16.81
CA SER A 235 -5.90 16.41 17.43
C SER A 235 -7.30 16.03 17.85
N PHE A 236 -7.77 14.85 17.45
CA PHE A 236 -9.02 14.26 17.88
C PHE A 236 -8.75 12.97 18.67
N THR A 237 -9.46 12.79 19.77
CA THR A 237 -9.38 11.58 20.60
C THR A 237 -10.76 11.22 21.13
N GLU A 238 -11.08 9.94 21.14
CA GLU A 238 -12.26 9.44 21.84
C GLU A 238 -11.99 9.43 23.35
N LEU A 239 -12.81 10.15 24.10
CA LEU A 239 -12.81 10.16 25.54
C LEU A 239 -14.07 9.49 26.07
N ARG A 240 -13.98 8.80 27.21
CA ARG A 240 -15.13 8.21 27.89
C ARG A 240 -16.20 9.27 28.15
N ASN A 241 -17.43 8.96 27.85
CA ASN A 241 -18.57 9.79 28.19
C ASN A 241 -18.81 9.77 29.70
N GLN A 242 -18.45 10.85 30.38
CA GLN A 242 -18.56 10.98 31.84
C GLN A 242 -20.04 10.99 32.34
N ASN A 243 -21.00 11.23 31.44
CA ASN A 243 -22.40 11.28 31.76
C ASN A 243 -23.16 10.00 31.39
N GLN A 244 -22.45 9.01 30.81
CA GLN A 244 -23.07 7.76 30.39
C GLN A 244 -23.72 7.02 31.54
N GLN A 245 -24.96 6.55 31.30
CA GLN A 245 -25.63 5.65 32.23
C GLN A 245 -25.11 4.22 32.04
N PRO A 246 -24.63 3.52 33.07
CA PRO A 246 -24.13 2.16 32.94
C PRO A 246 -25.09 1.23 32.19
N GLY A 247 -24.66 0.61 31.10
CA GLY A 247 -25.47 -0.30 30.29
C GLY A 247 -26.48 0.40 29.39
N SER A 248 -26.36 1.69 29.15
CA SER A 248 -27.20 2.46 28.23
C SER A 248 -27.01 1.94 26.79
N VAL A 249 -28.13 1.69 26.12
CA VAL A 249 -28.18 1.41 24.66
C VAL A 249 -28.81 2.58 23.89
N ASP A 250 -29.00 3.74 24.55
CA ASP A 250 -29.52 4.95 23.91
C ASP A 250 -28.45 5.53 22.97
N PRO A 251 -28.68 5.67 21.67
CA PRO A 251 -27.73 6.29 20.73
C PRO A 251 -27.27 7.71 21.11
N ASN A 252 -28.04 8.40 21.97
CA ASN A 252 -27.66 9.71 22.46
C ASN A 252 -26.80 9.67 23.75
N ASP A 253 -26.51 8.48 24.24
CA ASP A 253 -25.66 8.23 25.43
C ASP A 253 -24.56 7.21 25.13
N PRO A 254 -23.64 7.53 24.19
CA PRO A 254 -22.55 6.63 23.76
C PRO A 254 -21.49 6.45 24.85
N ASP A 255 -20.74 5.34 24.77
CA ASP A 255 -19.64 5.06 25.70
C ASP A 255 -18.53 6.10 25.63
N LYS A 256 -18.24 6.57 24.39
CA LYS A 256 -17.18 7.52 24.10
C LYS A 256 -17.67 8.69 23.26
N ILE A 257 -16.99 9.81 23.37
CA ILE A 257 -17.24 11.01 22.59
C ILE A 257 -15.95 11.41 21.87
N LEU A 258 -15.99 11.47 20.55
CA LEU A 258 -14.91 12.01 19.74
C LEU A 258 -14.76 13.50 20.05
N THR A 259 -13.63 13.88 20.65
CA THR A 259 -13.40 15.20 21.21
C THR A 259 -12.25 15.88 20.50
N PRO A 260 -12.44 17.10 19.93
CA PRO A 260 -11.36 17.88 19.35
C PRO A 260 -10.45 18.46 20.43
N ASN A 261 -9.21 18.76 20.03
CA ASN A 261 -8.14 19.27 20.91
C ASN A 261 -7.92 18.42 22.16
N ALA A 262 -8.20 17.13 22.04
CA ALA A 262 -7.99 16.15 23.10
C ALA A 262 -6.74 15.31 22.78
N GLY A 263 -6.04 14.91 23.82
CA GLY A 263 -4.82 14.13 23.70
C GLY A 263 -4.26 13.71 25.03
N TYR A 264 -3.02 13.21 25.02
CA TYR A 264 -2.34 12.78 26.24
C TYR A 264 -1.75 13.96 27.00
N TYR A 265 -2.07 14.07 28.31
CA TYR A 265 -1.44 15.05 29.19
C TYR A 265 -0.22 14.47 29.96
N ALA A 266 -0.09 13.14 29.97
CA ALA A 266 0.95 12.44 30.72
C ALA A 266 2.29 12.32 29.98
N ILE A 267 2.41 12.94 28.81
CA ILE A 267 3.65 12.98 28.01
C ILE A 267 3.68 14.27 27.18
N ASN A 268 4.84 14.92 27.04
CA ASN A 268 5.08 16.05 26.14
C ASN A 268 6.59 16.20 25.83
N ASN A 269 6.97 17.22 25.11
CA ASN A 269 8.39 17.49 24.79
C ASN A 269 9.21 18.01 25.98
N ALA A 270 8.54 18.65 26.95
CA ALA A 270 9.21 19.25 28.11
C ALA A 270 9.52 18.26 29.23
N GLY A 271 8.88 17.09 29.21
CA GLY A 271 8.94 16.07 30.25
C GLY A 271 7.78 16.18 31.26
N VAL A 272 7.14 15.05 31.55
CA VAL A 272 6.03 14.93 32.50
C VAL A 272 6.33 13.83 33.51
N PHE A 273 5.98 14.07 34.76
CA PHE A 273 6.13 13.08 35.83
C PHE A 273 4.96 13.16 36.83
N ASN A 274 4.76 12.09 37.58
CA ASN A 274 3.75 12.06 38.63
C ASN A 274 4.44 11.96 40.02
N LEU A 275 4.44 13.04 40.75
CA LEU A 275 4.87 13.12 42.12
C LEU A 275 4.03 14.19 42.83
N ASP A 276 3.12 13.76 43.72
CA ASP A 276 2.12 14.63 44.31
C ASP A 276 1.24 15.34 43.23
N GLY A 277 0.69 14.51 42.32
CA GLY A 277 0.00 14.96 41.13
C GLY A 277 0.90 15.06 39.89
N TRP A 278 0.28 15.20 38.69
CA TRP A 278 0.98 15.34 37.45
C TRP A 278 1.64 16.71 37.33
N LYS A 279 2.91 16.72 36.98
CA LYS A 279 3.73 17.93 36.82
C LYS A 279 4.53 17.87 35.53
N THR A 280 4.86 19.04 34.99
CA THR A 280 5.73 19.21 33.82
C THR A 280 6.76 20.31 34.10
N PHE A 281 7.75 20.43 33.21
CA PHE A 281 8.81 21.41 33.34
C PHE A 281 8.53 22.66 32.51
N ASN A 282 8.88 23.82 33.07
CA ASN A 282 9.01 25.07 32.33
C ASN A 282 10.32 25.08 31.52
N PRO A 283 10.53 26.00 30.54
CA PRO A 283 11.78 26.07 29.79
C PRO A 283 13.04 26.30 30.66
N ASP A 284 12.90 26.89 31.85
CA ASP A 284 14.01 27.06 32.83
C ASP A 284 14.25 25.83 33.71
N GLY A 285 13.50 24.76 33.50
CA GLY A 285 13.58 23.51 34.29
C GLY A 285 12.80 23.55 35.61
N SER A 286 12.17 24.66 36.00
CA SER A 286 11.28 24.72 37.16
C SER A 286 10.02 23.89 36.91
N ILE A 287 9.38 23.40 37.99
CA ILE A 287 8.18 22.58 37.85
C ILE A 287 6.89 23.40 37.92
N ARG A 288 5.87 22.97 37.22
CA ARG A 288 4.48 23.43 37.34
C ARG A 288 3.51 22.24 37.30
N ASP A 289 2.33 22.42 37.84
CA ASP A 289 1.27 21.44 37.70
C ASP A 289 0.82 21.30 36.22
N VAL A 290 0.48 20.10 35.82
CA VAL A 290 -0.18 19.82 34.54
C VAL A 290 -1.66 20.16 34.71
N TYR A 291 -2.19 21.03 33.87
CA TYR A 291 -3.61 21.30 33.84
C TYR A 291 -4.32 20.17 33.07
N THR A 292 -5.07 19.34 33.79
CA THR A 292 -5.76 18.17 33.23
C THR A 292 -7.17 18.47 32.72
N GLY A 293 -7.67 19.71 32.90
CA GLY A 293 -9.02 20.07 32.46
C GLY A 293 -10.11 19.41 33.31
N SER A 294 -11.33 19.45 32.77
CA SER A 294 -12.53 18.89 33.41
C SER A 294 -12.98 17.54 32.82
N ASN A 295 -12.55 17.20 31.61
CA ASN A 295 -12.87 15.95 30.94
C ASN A 295 -11.61 15.10 30.80
N VAL A 296 -11.46 14.15 31.73
CA VAL A 296 -10.27 13.28 31.86
C VAL A 296 -10.69 11.83 31.69
N ASP A 297 -9.97 11.10 30.84
CA ASP A 297 -10.13 9.67 30.66
C ASP A 297 -8.74 9.01 30.71
N GLY A 298 -8.43 8.37 31.84
CA GLY A 298 -7.11 7.81 32.12
C GLY A 298 -6.02 8.88 32.05
N VAL A 299 -5.15 8.81 31.04
CA VAL A 299 -4.06 9.77 30.80
C VAL A 299 -4.35 10.72 29.62
N LYS A 300 -5.57 10.72 29.13
CA LYS A 300 -6.10 11.60 28.09
C LYS A 300 -7.00 12.66 28.67
N CYS A 301 -7.10 13.80 28.01
CA CYS A 301 -7.97 14.89 28.44
C CYS A 301 -8.34 15.81 27.27
N ALA A 302 -9.41 16.59 27.47
CA ALA A 302 -9.78 17.72 26.64
C ALA A 302 -9.70 19.02 27.45
N ASP A 303 -9.50 20.14 26.76
CA ASP A 303 -9.32 21.48 27.37
C ASP A 303 -8.25 21.49 28.48
N CYS A 304 -7.11 20.90 28.18
CA CYS A 304 -6.04 20.63 29.12
C CYS A 304 -4.66 20.84 28.47
N ASP A 305 -3.59 20.59 29.22
CA ASP A 305 -2.21 20.57 28.72
C ASP A 305 -1.94 19.32 27.86
N SER A 306 -2.85 19.00 26.94
CA SER A 306 -2.68 17.85 26.05
C SER A 306 -1.64 18.13 24.96
N PHE A 307 -0.92 17.08 24.60
CA PHE A 307 0.11 17.14 23.56
C PHE A 307 -0.48 16.79 22.18
N ASN A 308 -0.30 17.68 21.21
CA ASN A 308 -0.77 17.44 19.84
C ASN A 308 0.25 16.62 19.05
N LEU A 309 -0.03 15.33 18.83
CA LEU A 309 0.82 14.41 18.07
C LEU A 309 0.85 14.73 16.56
N ARG A 310 -0.08 15.54 16.05
CA ARG A 310 -0.15 15.90 14.62
C ARG A 310 1.09 16.65 14.14
N GLN A 311 1.86 17.27 15.04
CA GLN A 311 3.13 17.89 14.70
C GLN A 311 4.19 16.92 14.16
N PHE A 312 4.02 15.60 14.36
CA PHE A 312 4.90 14.54 13.92
C PHE A 312 4.31 13.68 12.80
N SER A 313 3.23 14.14 12.15
CA SER A 313 2.52 13.36 11.14
C SER A 313 2.57 14.04 9.78
N ASP A 314 2.83 13.27 8.75
CA ASP A 314 2.78 13.69 7.36
C ASP A 314 1.54 13.15 6.67
N LEU A 315 1.00 13.93 5.74
CA LEU A 315 -0.09 13.55 4.84
C LEU A 315 0.45 13.02 3.50
N GLN A 316 1.61 13.53 3.08
CA GLN A 316 2.34 13.09 1.91
C GLN A 316 3.84 13.14 2.21
N PRO A 317 4.62 12.12 1.85
CA PRO A 317 6.07 12.16 1.98
C PRO A 317 6.69 13.09 0.92
N GLU A 318 7.90 13.54 1.17
CA GLU A 318 8.77 14.06 0.13
C GLU A 318 9.19 12.91 -0.78
N PHE A 319 9.07 13.09 -2.09
CA PHE A 319 9.34 12.03 -3.06
C PHE A 319 9.96 12.58 -4.34
N GLU A 320 11.00 11.91 -4.84
CA GLU A 320 11.60 12.15 -6.15
C GLU A 320 11.81 10.84 -6.90
N ARG A 321 11.61 10.86 -8.23
CA ARG A 321 11.84 9.68 -9.09
C ARG A 321 12.44 10.09 -10.42
N TYR A 322 13.41 9.32 -10.87
CA TYR A 322 13.97 9.34 -12.22
C TYR A 322 13.71 7.98 -12.88
N ASN A 323 13.14 7.99 -14.05
CA ASN A 323 12.80 6.79 -14.81
C ASN A 323 13.37 6.91 -16.21
N ILE A 324 14.25 5.99 -16.62
CA ILE A 324 14.91 5.94 -17.92
C ILE A 324 14.55 4.61 -18.57
N ASN A 325 14.00 4.66 -19.77
CA ASN A 325 13.57 3.48 -20.50
C ASN A 325 14.13 3.51 -21.92
N PHE A 326 14.42 2.33 -22.40
CA PHE A 326 14.83 2.06 -23.77
C PHE A 326 14.09 0.85 -24.29
N LYS A 327 13.61 0.89 -25.52
CA LYS A 327 13.13 -0.29 -26.20
C LYS A 327 13.52 -0.26 -27.68
N SER A 328 13.66 -1.44 -28.27
CA SER A 328 13.88 -1.61 -29.68
C SER A 328 13.32 -2.92 -30.14
N ASN A 329 12.74 -2.92 -31.33
CA ASN A 329 12.38 -4.11 -32.03
C ASN A 329 13.00 -4.11 -33.43
N TYR A 330 13.21 -5.28 -34.01
CA TYR A 330 13.78 -5.43 -35.34
C TYR A 330 13.30 -6.70 -36.01
N GLN A 331 12.73 -6.54 -37.21
CA GLN A 331 12.27 -7.62 -38.05
C GLN A 331 13.49 -8.31 -38.69
N LEU A 332 13.84 -9.51 -38.19
CA LEU A 332 14.98 -10.29 -38.70
C LEU A 332 14.69 -10.90 -40.07
N ASN A 333 13.46 -11.30 -40.33
CA ASN A 333 12.92 -11.76 -41.58
C ASN A 333 11.38 -11.66 -41.53
N GLU A 334 10.65 -12.08 -42.57
CA GLU A 334 9.18 -11.95 -42.66
C GLU A 334 8.44 -12.61 -41.49
N ASP A 335 9.01 -13.64 -40.86
CA ASP A 335 8.38 -14.45 -39.80
C ASP A 335 8.99 -14.26 -38.42
N MET A 336 10.01 -13.41 -38.24
CA MET A 336 10.75 -13.31 -36.97
C MET A 336 11.12 -11.88 -36.64
N GLN A 337 10.71 -11.42 -35.48
CA GLN A 337 11.10 -10.15 -34.87
C GLN A 337 11.87 -10.38 -33.57
N ALA A 338 12.99 -9.70 -33.41
CA ALA A 338 13.68 -9.58 -32.13
C ALA A 338 13.26 -8.32 -31.41
N TYR A 339 13.14 -8.37 -30.08
CA TYR A 339 12.87 -7.19 -29.29
C TYR A 339 13.74 -7.13 -28.04
N PHE A 340 14.02 -5.92 -27.60
CA PHE A 340 14.81 -5.65 -26.41
C PHE A 340 14.24 -4.46 -25.63
N GLU A 341 14.13 -4.62 -24.31
CA GLU A 341 13.74 -3.56 -23.39
C GLU A 341 14.75 -3.41 -22.28
N ALA A 342 15.03 -2.19 -21.87
CA ALA A 342 15.85 -1.87 -20.72
C ALA A 342 15.22 -0.73 -19.92
N LYS A 343 15.21 -0.88 -18.60
CA LYS A 343 14.65 0.09 -17.67
C LYS A 343 15.62 0.32 -16.52
N TYR A 344 15.79 1.59 -16.14
CA TYR A 344 16.43 2.00 -14.90
C TYR A 344 15.54 3.04 -14.20
N VAL A 345 15.22 2.78 -12.94
CA VAL A 345 14.44 3.71 -12.11
C VAL A 345 15.19 3.94 -10.82
N ASN A 346 15.35 5.21 -10.44
CA ASN A 346 15.81 5.61 -9.12
C ASN A 346 14.71 6.43 -8.46
N SER A 347 14.23 5.97 -7.31
CA SER A 347 13.23 6.69 -6.50
C SER A 347 13.77 6.93 -5.10
N GLN A 348 13.53 8.12 -4.58
CA GLN A 348 13.89 8.51 -3.23
C GLN A 348 12.65 9.03 -2.51
N SER A 349 12.43 8.56 -1.28
CA SER A 349 11.36 9.02 -0.40
C SER A 349 11.89 9.30 0.98
N THR A 350 11.47 10.43 1.56
CA THR A 350 11.80 10.81 2.94
C THR A 350 10.53 10.82 3.77
N ASP A 351 10.51 10.00 4.83
CA ASP A 351 9.43 9.92 5.81
C ASP A 351 9.88 10.49 7.16
N TYR A 352 9.02 11.31 7.81
CA TYR A 352 9.29 11.96 9.08
C TYR A 352 8.36 11.41 10.15
N GLY A 353 8.91 10.60 11.05
CA GLY A 353 8.17 10.03 12.17
C GLY A 353 8.30 10.85 13.45
N GLN A 354 7.59 10.43 14.48
CA GLN A 354 7.74 11.01 15.80
C GLN A 354 9.16 10.77 16.35
N PRO A 355 9.70 11.65 17.23
CA PRO A 355 10.97 11.42 17.88
C PRO A 355 10.91 10.18 18.79
N ALA A 356 12.04 9.68 19.25
CA ALA A 356 12.07 8.67 20.30
C ALA A 356 11.27 9.16 21.52
N PHE A 357 10.58 8.26 22.22
CA PHE A 357 9.69 8.63 23.31
C PHE A 357 9.73 7.60 24.46
N PHE A 358 9.39 8.09 25.66
CA PHE A 358 9.32 7.30 26.87
C PHE A 358 7.97 7.53 27.54
N PHE A 359 7.00 6.65 27.31
CA PHE A 359 5.65 6.75 27.86
C PHE A 359 5.35 5.62 28.85
N GLY A 360 5.30 4.36 28.43
CA GLY A 360 5.08 3.20 29.27
C GLY A 360 6.28 2.89 30.20
N SER A 361 7.50 3.17 29.71
CA SER A 361 8.75 3.02 30.46
C SER A 361 9.42 4.38 30.67
N PRO A 362 9.09 5.12 31.76
CA PRO A 362 9.62 6.44 32.00
C PRO A 362 11.13 6.45 32.20
N VAL A 363 11.76 7.55 31.80
CA VAL A 363 13.20 7.78 32.05
C VAL A 363 13.45 8.02 33.55
N THR A 364 14.26 7.18 34.17
CA THR A 364 14.60 7.33 35.60
C THR A 364 15.58 8.48 35.80
N VAL A 365 15.19 9.45 36.61
CA VAL A 365 15.98 10.62 36.99
C VAL A 365 16.28 10.57 38.51
N LYS A 366 17.56 10.63 38.86
CA LYS A 366 18.01 10.64 40.27
C LYS A 366 17.96 12.07 40.84
N ARG A 367 17.77 12.16 42.16
CA ARG A 367 17.66 13.40 42.94
C ARG A 367 18.85 14.35 42.77
N ASP A 368 20.05 13.81 42.56
CA ASP A 368 21.31 14.53 42.40
C ASP A 368 21.70 14.80 40.95
N ASN A 369 20.75 14.67 40.01
CA ASN A 369 20.98 14.97 38.60
C ASN A 369 21.45 16.42 38.42
N ALA A 370 22.48 16.63 37.58
CA ALA A 370 23.17 17.90 37.41
C ALA A 370 22.26 19.06 36.89
N PHE A 371 21.18 18.73 36.18
CA PHE A 371 20.28 19.72 35.60
C PHE A 371 18.95 19.86 36.34
N LEU A 372 18.78 19.11 37.44
CA LEU A 372 17.53 19.10 38.19
C LEU A 372 17.35 20.43 38.93
N HIS A 373 16.27 21.15 38.63
CA HIS A 373 15.96 22.42 39.28
C HIS A 373 15.62 22.22 40.75
N SER A 374 15.99 23.19 41.61
CA SER A 374 15.78 23.11 43.05
C SER A 374 14.33 22.86 43.46
N SER A 375 13.34 23.41 42.72
CA SER A 375 11.92 23.19 43.01
C SER A 375 11.51 21.72 42.96
N LEU A 376 12.12 20.92 42.06
CA LEU A 376 11.87 19.47 42.04
C LEU A 376 12.70 18.74 43.10
N GLN A 377 13.94 19.19 43.33
CA GLN A 377 14.77 18.61 44.39
C GLN A 377 14.08 18.74 45.77
N ASP A 378 13.52 19.92 46.06
CA ASP A 378 12.79 20.20 47.32
C ASP A 378 11.54 19.32 47.44
N LEU A 379 10.80 19.13 46.34
CA LEU A 379 9.61 18.24 46.30
C LEU A 379 10.01 16.77 46.53
N MET A 380 11.10 16.32 45.88
CA MET A 380 11.60 14.94 46.10
C MET A 380 12.05 14.72 47.55
N ASP A 381 12.71 15.69 48.14
CA ASP A 381 13.12 15.65 49.57
C ASP A 381 11.90 15.61 50.51
N GLU A 382 10.88 16.45 50.22
CA GLU A 382 9.62 16.44 51.00
C GLU A 382 8.90 15.07 50.94
N LYS A 383 8.90 14.43 49.74
CA LYS A 383 8.24 13.13 49.53
C LYS A 383 9.16 11.94 49.80
N GLY A 384 10.41 12.16 50.18
CA GLY A 384 11.39 11.09 50.49
C GLY A 384 11.72 10.22 49.28
N LYS A 385 11.91 10.83 48.09
CA LYS A 385 12.21 10.15 46.82
C LYS A 385 13.63 10.41 46.34
N ASP A 386 14.36 9.33 46.08
CA ASP A 386 15.74 9.39 45.56
C ASP A 386 15.71 9.43 43.99
N SER A 387 14.61 9.08 43.35
CA SER A 387 14.42 9.11 41.90
C SER A 387 12.95 9.29 41.51
N ILE A 388 12.73 9.74 40.30
CA ILE A 388 11.41 9.85 39.66
C ILE A 388 11.48 9.28 38.22
N GLY A 389 10.33 8.89 37.68
CA GLY A 389 10.17 8.56 36.24
C GLY A 389 9.64 9.73 35.45
N VAL A 390 10.36 10.17 34.44
CA VAL A 390 9.96 11.25 33.53
C VAL A 390 9.52 10.67 32.18
N ARG A 391 8.33 11.04 31.72
CA ARG A 391 7.77 10.70 30.41
C ARG A 391 7.97 11.87 29.46
N LEU A 392 8.52 11.61 28.27
CA LEU A 392 8.80 12.67 27.31
C LEU A 392 8.91 12.16 25.87
N PHE A 393 8.65 13.04 24.91
CA PHE A 393 9.17 12.93 23.55
C PHE A 393 10.54 13.61 23.50
N THR A 394 11.53 12.92 22.94
CA THR A 394 12.90 13.46 22.86
C THR A 394 13.08 14.38 21.65
N ASN A 395 12.14 15.31 21.44
CA ASN A 395 12.13 16.20 20.26
C ASN A 395 13.43 17.03 20.12
N GLY A 396 14.09 17.34 21.23
CA GLY A 396 15.41 18.00 21.23
C GLY A 396 16.52 17.15 20.57
N LEU A 397 16.35 15.84 20.47
CA LEU A 397 17.26 14.95 19.74
C LEU A 397 16.90 14.88 18.23
N GLY A 398 15.76 15.42 17.80
CA GLY A 398 15.25 15.40 16.44
C GLY A 398 14.18 14.33 16.19
N GLN A 399 13.36 14.56 15.17
CA GLN A 399 12.41 13.57 14.66
C GLN A 399 13.18 12.40 14.03
N ARG A 400 12.59 11.20 14.09
CA ARG A 400 13.06 10.06 13.29
C ARG A 400 12.86 10.38 11.82
N ILE A 401 13.86 10.11 11.01
CA ILE A 401 13.79 10.29 9.56
C ILE A 401 14.20 8.98 8.91
N GLU A 402 13.40 8.50 7.99
CA GLU A 402 13.72 7.38 7.13
C GLU A 402 13.83 7.89 5.70
N ASP A 403 15.05 7.76 5.11
CA ASP A 403 15.29 8.04 3.70
C ASP A 403 15.44 6.70 2.98
N ASP A 404 14.52 6.40 2.10
CA ASP A 404 14.52 5.21 1.26
C ASP A 404 14.94 5.56 -0.17
N THR A 405 16.03 4.98 -0.64
CA THR A 405 16.46 5.07 -2.04
C THR A 405 16.31 3.70 -2.68
N ARG A 406 15.51 3.60 -3.76
CA ARG A 406 15.30 2.38 -4.53
C ARG A 406 15.82 2.54 -5.94
N GLU A 407 16.65 1.60 -6.36
CA GLU A 407 17.13 1.48 -7.73
C GLU A 407 16.57 0.21 -8.35
N THR A 408 15.76 0.34 -9.39
CA THR A 408 15.16 -0.80 -10.09
C THR A 408 15.71 -0.87 -11.51
N GLN A 409 16.21 -2.03 -11.88
CA GLN A 409 16.68 -2.35 -13.23
C GLN A 409 15.88 -3.54 -13.77
N ARG A 410 15.46 -3.47 -15.04
CA ARG A 410 14.79 -4.59 -15.71
C ARG A 410 15.22 -4.63 -17.16
N TYR A 411 15.56 -5.82 -17.62
CA TYR A 411 15.96 -6.11 -18.99
C TYR A 411 15.08 -7.24 -19.53
N VAL A 412 14.57 -7.07 -20.74
CA VAL A 412 13.81 -8.08 -21.48
C VAL A 412 14.46 -8.27 -22.83
N LEU A 413 14.70 -9.49 -23.21
CA LEU A 413 15.15 -9.87 -24.55
C LEU A 413 14.25 -10.97 -25.06
N GLY A 414 13.73 -10.84 -26.29
CA GLY A 414 12.85 -11.85 -26.83
C GLY A 414 12.86 -11.94 -28.34
N LEU A 415 12.23 -13.03 -28.80
CA LEU A 415 11.96 -13.31 -30.20
C LEU A 415 10.49 -13.69 -30.32
N LYS A 416 9.76 -13.00 -31.20
CA LYS A 416 8.38 -13.31 -31.52
C LYS A 416 8.20 -13.45 -33.05
N GLY A 417 7.17 -14.13 -33.47
CA GLY A 417 6.87 -14.29 -34.87
C GLY A 417 6.06 -15.54 -35.19
N TYR A 418 6.20 -16.05 -36.41
CA TYR A 418 5.40 -17.16 -36.92
C TYR A 418 6.26 -18.38 -37.28
N ILE A 419 5.69 -19.58 -37.09
CA ILE A 419 6.22 -20.84 -37.57
C ILE A 419 5.20 -21.41 -38.55
N GLY A 420 5.51 -21.37 -39.86
CA GLY A 420 4.54 -21.61 -40.89
C GLY A 420 3.53 -20.46 -41.02
N GLU A 421 2.29 -20.75 -41.42
CA GLU A 421 1.28 -19.73 -41.64
C GLU A 421 0.37 -19.46 -40.43
N ASP A 422 0.29 -20.43 -39.47
CA ASP A 422 -0.77 -20.44 -38.44
C ASP A 422 -0.25 -20.39 -37.00
N TRP A 423 1.03 -20.64 -36.77
CA TRP A 423 1.59 -20.74 -35.43
C TRP A 423 2.37 -19.48 -35.06
N GLU A 424 1.86 -18.72 -34.12
CA GLU A 424 2.57 -17.59 -33.50
C GLU A 424 3.39 -18.07 -32.31
N TYR A 425 4.58 -17.49 -32.10
CA TYR A 425 5.40 -17.75 -30.93
C TYR A 425 5.94 -16.46 -30.32
N ASP A 426 6.11 -16.46 -28.99
CA ASP A 426 6.91 -15.48 -28.25
C ASP A 426 7.80 -16.19 -27.25
N THR A 427 9.10 -15.90 -27.30
CA THR A 427 10.09 -16.45 -26.37
C THR A 427 10.89 -15.32 -25.77
N TYR A 428 11.09 -15.34 -24.43
CA TYR A 428 11.74 -14.25 -23.75
C TYR A 428 12.59 -14.68 -22.57
N ALA A 429 13.57 -13.82 -22.26
CA ALA A 429 14.36 -13.84 -21.05
C ALA A 429 14.24 -12.49 -20.35
N ILE A 430 14.00 -12.52 -19.04
CA ILE A 430 13.88 -11.33 -18.20
C ILE A 430 14.90 -11.42 -17.08
N TYR A 431 15.57 -10.32 -16.81
CA TYR A 431 16.32 -10.09 -15.58
C TYR A 431 15.85 -8.79 -14.94
N GLY A 432 15.46 -8.85 -13.69
CA GLY A 432 15.09 -7.70 -12.88
C GLY A 432 15.86 -7.67 -11.56
N GLN A 433 16.23 -6.48 -11.10
CA GLN A 433 16.85 -6.27 -9.80
C GLN A 433 16.33 -4.97 -9.20
N THR A 434 16.01 -5.01 -7.90
CA THR A 434 15.72 -3.83 -7.09
C THR A 434 16.69 -3.80 -5.92
N ASP A 435 17.44 -2.71 -5.77
CA ASP A 435 18.29 -2.42 -4.63
C ASP A 435 17.63 -1.33 -3.79
N LEU A 436 17.50 -1.55 -2.48
CA LEU A 436 17.01 -0.58 -1.51
C LEU A 436 18.14 -0.22 -0.55
N GLU A 437 18.40 1.07 -0.39
CA GLU A 437 19.17 1.63 0.71
C GLU A 437 18.20 2.44 1.60
N ARG A 438 18.12 2.05 2.88
CA ARG A 438 17.31 2.69 3.91
C ARG A 438 18.21 3.37 4.93
N VAL A 439 18.14 4.68 5.04
CA VAL A 439 18.95 5.48 5.95
C VAL A 439 18.06 6.04 7.08
N ASN A 440 18.23 5.51 8.27
CA ASN A 440 17.54 6.01 9.47
C ASN A 440 18.40 7.04 10.19
N LYS A 441 17.95 8.30 10.24
CA LYS A 441 18.61 9.42 10.91
C LYS A 441 17.96 9.69 12.27
N ASN A 442 18.72 10.30 13.17
CA ASN A 442 18.32 10.58 14.55
C ASN A 442 17.93 9.30 15.33
N ASN A 443 18.58 8.18 15.02
CA ASN A 443 18.38 6.93 15.72
C ASN A 443 19.11 7.00 17.07
N MET A 444 18.37 6.98 18.16
CA MET A 444 18.92 7.16 19.52
C MET A 444 19.60 5.89 20.01
N ILE A 445 20.86 5.96 20.41
CA ILE A 445 21.57 4.89 21.10
C ILE A 445 21.11 4.86 22.55
N LYS A 446 20.34 3.84 22.95
CA LYS A 446 19.70 3.73 24.29
C LYS A 446 20.71 3.84 25.43
N LYS A 447 21.88 3.18 25.31
CA LYS A 447 22.95 3.23 26.33
C LYS A 447 23.54 4.64 26.47
N ASN A 448 23.80 5.33 25.36
CA ASN A 448 24.34 6.69 25.39
C ASN A 448 23.33 7.67 25.98
N PHE A 449 22.06 7.53 25.64
CA PHE A 449 20.98 8.33 26.23
C PHE A 449 20.89 8.11 27.76
N ALA A 450 20.88 6.86 28.20
CA ALA A 450 20.84 6.53 29.64
C ALA A 450 22.04 7.12 30.38
N ASN A 451 23.26 7.00 29.83
CA ASN A 451 24.46 7.58 30.41
C ASN A 451 24.42 9.12 30.47
N ALA A 452 23.92 9.76 29.40
CA ALA A 452 23.81 11.21 29.31
C ALA A 452 22.78 11.80 30.30
N VAL A 453 21.67 11.08 30.52
CA VAL A 453 20.65 11.45 31.54
C VAL A 453 21.17 11.29 32.95
N ASP A 454 21.90 10.21 33.26
CA ASP A 454 22.47 10.00 34.62
C ASP A 454 23.71 10.88 34.81
N SER A 455 23.50 12.16 35.06
CA SER A 455 24.49 13.21 35.19
C SER A 455 24.61 13.72 36.64
N ILE A 456 25.79 14.20 36.99
CA ILE A 456 26.08 14.81 38.31
C ILE A 456 26.91 16.08 38.13
N MET A 457 26.88 16.95 39.18
CA MET A 457 27.79 18.08 39.25
C MET A 457 29.13 17.68 39.87
N VAL A 458 30.26 17.93 39.16
CA VAL A 458 31.60 17.74 39.64
C VAL A 458 32.37 19.05 39.43
N ASN A 459 32.82 19.68 40.50
CA ASN A 459 33.54 20.97 40.48
C ASN A 459 32.80 22.08 39.72
N GLY A 460 31.47 22.10 39.81
CA GLY A 460 30.64 23.09 39.12
C GLY A 460 30.38 22.83 37.62
N VAL A 461 30.78 21.66 37.10
CA VAL A 461 30.55 21.22 35.73
C VAL A 461 29.62 19.98 35.74
N ALA A 462 28.60 19.98 34.91
CA ALA A 462 27.76 18.79 34.66
C ALA A 462 28.54 17.72 33.89
N VAL A 463 28.59 16.50 34.42
CA VAL A 463 29.27 15.36 33.80
C VAL A 463 28.41 14.10 33.92
N CYS A 464 28.53 13.15 33.04
CA CYS A 464 27.89 11.84 33.15
C CYS A 464 28.39 11.16 34.44
N ARG A 465 27.54 10.43 35.13
CA ARG A 465 27.93 9.74 36.40
C ARG A 465 28.91 8.61 36.15
N ASP A 466 28.70 7.84 35.11
CA ASP A 466 29.55 6.71 34.72
C ASP A 466 30.92 7.17 34.24
N LEU A 467 31.98 6.60 34.79
CA LEU A 467 33.35 7.00 34.47
C LEU A 467 33.82 6.48 33.13
N GLU A 468 33.42 5.26 32.76
CA GLU A 468 33.78 4.67 31.46
C GLU A 468 33.08 5.45 30.33
N ALA A 469 31.80 5.83 30.54
CA ALA A 469 31.07 6.67 29.60
C ALA A 469 31.75 8.04 29.40
N ARG A 470 32.30 8.66 30.49
CA ARG A 470 33.06 9.91 30.34
C ARG A 470 34.33 9.74 29.49
N GLU A 471 35.07 8.64 29.75
CA GLU A 471 36.27 8.33 28.96
C GLU A 471 35.92 8.06 27.47
N ALA A 472 34.70 7.50 27.23
CA ALA A 472 34.13 7.30 25.88
C ALA A 472 33.49 8.57 25.28
N GLY A 473 33.62 9.75 25.94
CA GLY A 473 33.15 11.01 25.39
C GLY A 473 31.69 11.36 25.72
N CYS A 474 31.10 10.80 26.78
CA CYS A 474 29.73 11.09 27.19
C CYS A 474 29.50 12.57 27.47
N VAL A 475 28.49 13.13 26.84
CA VAL A 475 28.00 14.50 27.03
C VAL A 475 26.65 14.43 27.77
N PRO A 476 26.56 15.06 28.99
CA PRO A 476 25.30 15.09 29.73
C PRO A 476 24.19 15.81 28.98
N ILE A 477 22.96 15.29 29.05
CA ILE A 477 21.77 15.88 28.43
C ILE A 477 20.85 16.52 29.50
N ASN A 478 20.37 17.71 29.20
CA ASN A 478 19.28 18.34 29.94
C ASN A 478 17.93 18.03 29.25
N ILE A 479 17.12 17.18 29.92
CA ILE A 479 15.79 16.77 29.43
C ILE A 479 14.64 17.52 30.13
N PHE A 480 14.94 18.52 30.95
CA PHE A 480 13.97 19.26 31.75
C PHE A 480 13.60 20.57 31.06
N GLY A 481 12.40 20.61 30.43
CA GLY A 481 11.94 21.73 29.65
C GLY A 481 12.41 21.68 28.16
N GLU A 482 11.70 22.36 27.30
CA GLU A 482 12.01 22.42 25.87
C GLU A 482 13.23 23.34 25.58
N GLY A 483 14.00 22.96 24.54
CA GLY A 483 15.10 23.77 24.04
C GLY A 483 16.42 23.63 24.79
N ASN A 484 16.51 22.75 25.80
CA ASN A 484 17.68 22.61 26.65
C ASN A 484 18.70 21.55 26.15
N VAL A 485 18.41 20.82 25.09
CA VAL A 485 19.31 19.82 24.49
C VAL A 485 20.37 20.51 23.64
N THR A 486 21.65 20.29 23.98
CA THR A 486 22.78 20.83 23.23
C THR A 486 23.09 19.99 21.99
N THR A 487 23.74 20.59 20.99
CA THR A 487 24.21 19.86 19.80
C THR A 487 25.16 18.73 20.17
N ASP A 488 26.13 18.98 21.07
CA ASP A 488 27.11 17.99 21.50
C ASP A 488 26.44 16.78 22.18
N ALA A 489 25.40 16.99 22.99
CA ALA A 489 24.64 15.91 23.61
C ALA A 489 23.86 15.10 22.56
N ARG A 490 23.25 15.78 21.59
CA ARG A 490 22.58 15.10 20.47
C ARG A 490 23.54 14.26 19.66
N ASP A 491 24.70 14.80 19.31
CA ASP A 491 25.72 14.11 18.51
C ASP A 491 26.33 12.89 19.24
N TYR A 492 26.41 12.94 20.58
CA TYR A 492 26.81 11.79 21.40
C TYR A 492 25.73 10.68 21.44
N ILE A 493 24.46 11.08 21.44
CA ILE A 493 23.35 10.16 21.66
C ILE A 493 22.86 9.54 20.35
N ASN A 494 22.76 10.34 19.28
CA ASN A 494 22.20 9.89 18.01
C ASN A 494 23.24 9.19 17.12
N THR A 495 22.73 8.30 16.27
CA THR A 495 23.49 7.68 15.19
C THR A 495 22.67 7.68 13.91
N VAL A 496 23.33 7.36 12.80
CA VAL A 496 22.71 7.04 11.52
C VAL A 496 22.87 5.54 11.29
N SER A 497 21.77 4.86 11.00
CA SER A 497 21.75 3.43 10.70
C SER A 497 21.34 3.23 9.24
N THR A 498 22.09 2.41 8.49
CA THR A 498 21.82 2.13 7.09
C THR A 498 21.58 0.65 6.86
N GLY A 499 20.34 0.29 6.50
CA GLY A 499 19.97 -1.05 6.05
C GLY A 499 19.97 -1.14 4.53
N THR A 500 20.19 -2.33 3.99
CA THR A 500 20.15 -2.57 2.54
C THR A 500 19.36 -3.81 2.20
N SER A 501 18.69 -3.79 1.04
CA SER A 501 18.02 -4.98 0.52
C SER A 501 18.30 -5.12 -0.97
N VAL A 502 18.42 -6.37 -1.43
CA VAL A 502 18.60 -6.72 -2.85
C VAL A 502 17.56 -7.77 -3.22
N ILE A 503 16.78 -7.47 -4.25
CA ILE A 503 15.73 -8.36 -4.75
C ILE A 503 16.04 -8.64 -6.22
N LYS A 504 16.00 -9.92 -6.64
CA LYS A 504 16.26 -10.30 -8.02
C LYS A 504 15.19 -11.23 -8.56
N GLN A 505 14.91 -11.08 -9.84
CA GLN A 505 14.01 -11.95 -10.58
C GLN A 505 14.66 -12.34 -11.90
N THR A 506 14.65 -13.63 -12.22
CA THR A 506 15.04 -14.16 -13.53
C THR A 506 13.87 -14.96 -14.07
N VAL A 507 13.44 -14.67 -15.31
CA VAL A 507 12.37 -15.40 -15.98
C VAL A 507 12.83 -15.83 -17.36
N LEU A 508 12.57 -17.09 -17.71
CA LEU A 508 12.71 -17.61 -19.07
C LEU A 508 11.35 -18.16 -19.48
N GLY A 509 10.76 -17.63 -20.51
CA GLY A 509 9.41 -18.02 -20.95
C GLY A 509 9.33 -18.26 -22.45
N GLY A 510 8.38 -19.06 -22.85
CA GLY A 510 8.03 -19.25 -24.25
C GLY A 510 6.59 -19.73 -24.40
N THR A 511 5.91 -19.15 -25.40
CA THR A 511 4.54 -19.48 -25.77
C THR A 511 4.45 -19.83 -27.24
N ILE A 512 3.50 -20.67 -27.57
CA ILE A 512 3.13 -20.97 -28.95
C ILE A 512 1.59 -20.97 -29.05
N THR A 513 1.05 -20.30 -30.03
CA THR A 513 -0.39 -20.10 -30.22
C THR A 513 -0.80 -20.41 -31.65
N ASN A 514 -1.92 -21.06 -31.84
CA ASN A 514 -2.58 -21.23 -33.12
C ASN A 514 -4.07 -20.91 -32.94
N SER A 515 -4.53 -19.84 -33.53
CA SER A 515 -5.92 -19.38 -33.40
C SER A 515 -6.89 -20.13 -34.28
N MET A 516 -6.39 -20.92 -35.27
CA MET A 516 -7.16 -21.68 -36.26
C MET A 516 -6.69 -23.14 -36.33
N LEU A 517 -6.46 -23.79 -35.17
CA LEU A 517 -5.90 -25.15 -35.08
C LEU A 517 -6.74 -26.22 -35.83
N TYR A 518 -8.06 -26.08 -35.74
CA TYR A 518 -8.98 -27.00 -36.42
C TYR A 518 -10.34 -26.35 -36.59
N GLU A 519 -10.89 -26.39 -37.81
CA GLU A 519 -12.20 -25.82 -38.18
C GLU A 519 -13.35 -26.73 -37.73
N LEU A 520 -14.25 -26.21 -36.88
CA LEU A 520 -15.52 -26.78 -36.50
C LEU A 520 -16.67 -26.08 -37.25
N PRO A 521 -17.89 -26.67 -37.27
CA PRO A 521 -19.05 -25.99 -37.88
C PRO A 521 -19.38 -24.63 -37.24
N ALA A 522 -18.94 -24.37 -36.03
CA ALA A 522 -19.19 -23.13 -35.30
C ALA A 522 -17.97 -22.15 -35.31
N GLY A 523 -16.89 -22.47 -36.01
CA GLY A 523 -15.67 -21.68 -36.12
C GLY A 523 -14.42 -22.48 -35.76
N ASP A 524 -13.29 -21.79 -35.66
CA ASP A 524 -11.99 -22.43 -35.46
C ASP A 524 -11.69 -22.67 -33.98
N ILE A 525 -11.12 -23.85 -33.66
CA ILE A 525 -10.50 -24.11 -32.36
C ILE A 525 -9.20 -23.29 -32.27
N GLY A 526 -9.11 -22.45 -31.25
CA GLY A 526 -7.88 -21.78 -30.86
C GLY A 526 -7.15 -22.58 -29.79
N PHE A 527 -5.81 -22.61 -29.86
CA PHE A 527 -4.94 -23.28 -28.92
C PHE A 527 -3.74 -22.44 -28.57
N SER A 528 -3.37 -22.38 -27.28
CA SER A 528 -2.10 -21.81 -26.82
C SER A 528 -1.47 -22.71 -25.79
N SER A 529 -0.14 -22.80 -25.78
CA SER A 529 0.62 -23.51 -24.76
C SER A 529 1.95 -22.83 -24.52
N GLY A 530 2.51 -23.02 -23.33
CA GLY A 530 3.82 -22.44 -23.04
C GLY A 530 4.48 -23.05 -21.82
N VAL A 531 5.73 -22.64 -21.65
CA VAL A 531 6.58 -23.03 -20.51
C VAL A 531 7.18 -21.78 -19.90
N GLU A 532 7.39 -21.80 -18.59
CA GLU A 532 8.06 -20.73 -17.87
C GLU A 532 8.98 -21.32 -16.78
N TYR A 533 10.16 -20.76 -16.68
CA TYR A 533 11.05 -20.91 -15.53
C TYR A 533 11.22 -19.56 -14.87
N ARG A 534 11.05 -19.49 -13.57
CA ARG A 534 11.23 -18.27 -12.80
C ARG A 534 12.04 -18.54 -11.54
N LYS A 535 12.97 -17.67 -11.23
CA LYS A 535 13.71 -17.62 -9.98
C LYS A 535 13.56 -16.28 -9.33
N GLU A 536 13.24 -16.28 -8.03
CA GLU A 536 13.13 -15.11 -7.16
C GLU A 536 14.17 -15.21 -6.05
N GLU A 537 14.86 -14.11 -5.77
CA GLU A 537 15.84 -14.01 -4.71
C GLU A 537 15.60 -12.71 -3.91
N SER A 538 15.69 -12.78 -2.60
CA SER A 538 15.63 -11.60 -1.73
C SER A 538 16.66 -11.72 -0.62
N ARG A 539 17.34 -10.63 -0.35
CA ARG A 539 18.27 -10.51 0.76
C ARG A 539 18.12 -9.15 1.42
N GLN A 540 17.97 -9.13 2.74
CA GLN A 540 17.97 -7.93 3.56
C GLN A 540 19.10 -7.99 4.58
N ASN A 541 19.86 -6.90 4.70
CA ASN A 541 20.90 -6.75 5.70
C ASN A 541 20.56 -5.56 6.58
N GLU A 542 20.62 -5.77 7.90
CA GLU A 542 20.49 -4.72 8.88
C GLU A 542 21.86 -4.10 9.20
N PRO A 543 21.89 -2.83 9.62
CA PRO A 543 23.15 -2.18 10.00
C PRO A 543 23.70 -2.75 11.32
N ASP A 544 25.01 -2.92 11.40
CA ASP A 544 25.71 -3.42 12.60
C ASP A 544 25.40 -2.60 13.88
N ASN A 545 25.02 -1.33 13.72
CA ASN A 545 24.68 -0.42 14.82
C ASN A 545 23.18 -0.33 15.13
N ALA A 546 22.34 -1.17 14.55
CA ALA A 546 20.89 -1.16 14.81
C ALA A 546 20.58 -1.68 16.22
N GLU A 547 21.31 -2.70 16.68
CA GLU A 547 21.15 -3.26 18.02
C GLU A 547 21.49 -2.23 19.09
N GLY A 548 20.63 -2.11 20.09
CA GLY A 548 20.78 -1.14 21.18
C GLY A 548 20.36 0.28 20.85
N THR A 549 19.80 0.51 19.66
CA THR A 549 19.17 1.78 19.29
C THR A 549 17.67 1.77 19.60
N PHE A 550 17.02 2.92 19.41
CA PHE A 550 15.58 3.07 19.70
C PHE A 550 14.71 2.53 18.54
N PHE A 551 15.18 2.58 17.30
CA PHE A 551 14.42 2.04 16.17
C PHE A 551 14.31 0.52 16.25
N ASN A 552 13.23 0.00 15.68
CA ASN A 552 13.03 -1.44 15.61
C ASN A 552 14.12 -2.09 14.74
N VAL A 553 14.67 -3.19 15.23
CA VAL A 553 15.59 -4.04 14.48
C VAL A 553 14.75 -5.04 13.67
N LEU A 554 14.90 -5.02 12.34
CA LEU A 554 14.13 -5.91 11.47
C LEU A 554 14.73 -7.32 11.38
N GLY A 555 16.00 -7.46 11.62
CA GLY A 555 16.76 -8.71 11.45
C GLY A 555 17.24 -8.90 10.02
N GLU A 556 18.29 -9.69 9.85
CA GLU A 556 18.82 -10.08 8.56
C GLU A 556 18.06 -11.28 8.02
N ASP A 557 17.64 -11.23 6.77
CA ASP A 557 17.02 -12.35 6.10
C ASP A 557 17.57 -12.56 4.69
N SER A 558 17.44 -13.79 4.21
CA SER A 558 17.69 -14.12 2.81
C SER A 558 16.94 -15.39 2.43
N GLY A 559 16.41 -15.41 1.23
CA GLY A 559 15.73 -16.56 0.69
C GLY A 559 15.67 -16.52 -0.83
N GLU A 560 15.44 -17.68 -1.40
CA GLU A 560 15.22 -17.84 -2.82
C GLU A 560 14.26 -19.00 -3.09
N TYR A 561 13.59 -18.96 -4.21
CA TYR A 561 12.86 -20.09 -4.75
C TYR A 561 12.88 -20.08 -6.27
N ASP A 562 12.71 -21.23 -6.88
CA ASP A 562 12.44 -21.36 -8.30
C ASP A 562 11.16 -22.14 -8.57
N VAL A 563 10.58 -21.89 -9.73
CA VAL A 563 9.39 -22.56 -10.21
C VAL A 563 9.53 -22.90 -11.70
N LYS A 564 9.07 -24.09 -12.09
CA LYS A 564 8.96 -24.54 -13.47
C LYS A 564 7.50 -24.80 -13.79
N GLU A 565 7.02 -24.18 -14.84
CA GLU A 565 5.62 -24.22 -15.17
C GLU A 565 5.38 -24.63 -16.62
N VAL A 566 4.29 -25.37 -16.85
CA VAL A 566 3.73 -25.63 -18.17
C VAL A 566 2.24 -25.32 -18.14
N PHE A 567 1.76 -24.69 -19.18
CA PHE A 567 0.34 -24.35 -19.30
C PHE A 567 -0.20 -24.64 -20.71
N ALA A 568 -1.49 -24.83 -20.79
CA ALA A 568 -2.21 -24.91 -22.06
C ALA A 568 -3.58 -24.25 -21.91
N GLU A 569 -4.02 -23.64 -23.01
CA GLU A 569 -5.31 -22.98 -23.15
C GLU A 569 -5.94 -23.44 -24.48
N VAL A 570 -7.24 -23.68 -24.48
CA VAL A 570 -8.02 -24.01 -25.67
C VAL A 570 -9.32 -23.22 -25.66
N ASN A 571 -9.65 -22.62 -26.79
CA ASN A 571 -10.94 -22.02 -27.04
C ASN A 571 -11.68 -22.85 -28.08
N ILE A 572 -12.90 -23.28 -27.76
CA ILE A 572 -13.72 -24.19 -28.56
C ILE A 572 -15.04 -23.50 -28.89
N PRO A 573 -15.29 -23.10 -30.15
CA PRO A 573 -16.60 -22.65 -30.58
C PRO A 573 -17.56 -23.86 -30.62
N LEU A 574 -18.57 -23.82 -29.75
CA LEU A 574 -19.50 -24.94 -29.57
C LEU A 574 -20.67 -24.86 -30.54
N LEU A 575 -21.27 -23.66 -30.69
CA LEU A 575 -22.47 -23.42 -31.51
C LEU A 575 -22.36 -22.04 -32.14
N ALA A 576 -22.83 -21.89 -33.37
CA ALA A 576 -22.95 -20.62 -34.07
C ALA A 576 -24.22 -20.58 -34.97
N ASP A 577 -24.68 -19.38 -35.30
CA ASP A 577 -25.77 -19.10 -36.26
C ASP A 577 -27.09 -19.78 -35.92
N LEU A 578 -27.42 -19.97 -34.64
CA LEU A 578 -28.70 -20.53 -34.20
C LEU A 578 -29.58 -19.45 -33.56
N PRO A 579 -30.90 -19.65 -33.50
CA PRO A 579 -31.78 -18.71 -32.82
C PRO A 579 -31.37 -18.48 -31.37
N ALA A 580 -31.11 -17.23 -31.00
CA ALA A 580 -30.57 -16.80 -29.70
C ALA A 580 -29.18 -17.37 -29.34
N ILE A 581 -28.44 -17.89 -30.29
CA ILE A 581 -27.05 -18.34 -30.18
C ILE A 581 -26.31 -17.91 -31.44
N GLN A 582 -25.93 -16.63 -31.50
CA GLN A 582 -25.09 -16.15 -32.58
C GLN A 582 -23.70 -16.77 -32.52
N GLN A 583 -23.15 -16.89 -31.29
CA GLN A 583 -21.90 -17.58 -31.01
C GLN A 583 -21.91 -18.08 -29.56
N LEU A 584 -21.41 -19.30 -29.35
CA LEU A 584 -21.20 -19.89 -28.03
C LEU A 584 -19.83 -20.54 -28.01
N ASP A 585 -18.92 -19.97 -27.18
CA ASP A 585 -17.54 -20.40 -27.05
C ASP A 585 -17.26 -20.92 -25.64
N LEU A 586 -16.48 -22.00 -25.55
CA LEU A 586 -15.96 -22.58 -24.33
C LEU A 586 -14.45 -22.36 -24.28
N GLU A 587 -13.96 -21.68 -23.24
CA GLU A 587 -12.54 -21.51 -22.93
C GLU A 587 -12.15 -22.45 -21.81
N LEU A 588 -11.05 -23.19 -21.97
CA LEU A 588 -10.47 -24.05 -20.94
C LEU A 588 -8.97 -23.74 -20.84
N ALA A 589 -8.47 -23.54 -19.62
CA ALA A 589 -7.05 -23.36 -19.35
C ALA A 589 -6.62 -24.19 -18.16
N ALA A 590 -5.39 -24.71 -18.21
CA ALA A 590 -4.77 -25.43 -17.10
C ALA A 590 -3.28 -25.12 -17.05
N ARG A 591 -2.74 -25.04 -15.84
CA ARG A 591 -1.32 -24.86 -15.57
C ARG A 591 -0.87 -25.82 -14.48
N TYR A 592 0.28 -26.43 -14.68
CA TYR A 592 1.02 -27.20 -13.70
C TYR A 592 2.33 -26.49 -13.38
N ALA A 593 2.63 -26.37 -12.11
CA ALA A 593 3.81 -25.70 -11.59
C ALA A 593 4.51 -26.61 -10.57
N ASP A 594 5.84 -26.64 -10.59
CA ASP A 594 6.71 -27.30 -9.63
C ASP A 594 7.59 -26.26 -8.95
N TYR A 595 7.27 -25.98 -7.68
CA TYR A 595 7.97 -24.99 -6.83
C TYR A 595 9.00 -25.70 -5.96
N SER A 596 10.18 -25.11 -5.88
CA SER A 596 11.23 -25.58 -4.96
C SER A 596 10.83 -25.55 -3.48
N THR A 597 9.79 -24.76 -3.10
CA THR A 597 9.35 -24.56 -1.72
C THR A 597 8.13 -25.38 -1.33
N ILE A 598 7.11 -25.44 -2.16
CA ILE A 598 5.83 -26.10 -1.85
C ILE A 598 5.57 -27.36 -2.68
N GLY A 599 6.43 -27.67 -3.69
CA GLY A 599 6.26 -28.76 -4.64
C GLY A 599 5.21 -28.47 -5.70
N ASP A 600 4.44 -29.51 -6.06
CA ASP A 600 3.49 -29.50 -7.17
C ASP A 600 2.24 -28.69 -6.90
N ALA A 601 1.85 -27.84 -7.85
CA ALA A 601 0.62 -27.07 -7.81
C ALA A 601 -0.09 -27.09 -9.16
N THR A 602 -1.42 -27.15 -9.13
CA THR A 602 -2.24 -27.16 -10.35
C THR A 602 -3.36 -26.14 -10.26
N THR A 603 -3.45 -25.30 -11.28
CA THR A 603 -4.51 -24.31 -11.44
C THR A 603 -5.27 -24.57 -12.75
N TRP A 604 -6.55 -24.20 -12.79
CA TRP A 604 -7.35 -24.34 -13.99
C TRP A 604 -8.49 -23.32 -14.04
N LYS A 605 -9.01 -23.09 -15.25
CA LYS A 605 -10.11 -22.18 -15.53
C LYS A 605 -11.01 -22.77 -16.61
N ALA A 606 -12.31 -22.58 -16.46
CA ALA A 606 -13.30 -22.78 -17.50
C ALA A 606 -14.12 -21.51 -17.68
N GLY A 607 -14.29 -21.07 -18.91
CA GLY A 607 -15.04 -19.88 -19.27
C GLY A 607 -16.05 -20.16 -20.37
N LEU A 608 -17.20 -19.49 -20.31
CA LEU A 608 -18.24 -19.57 -21.32
C LEU A 608 -18.57 -18.15 -21.79
N SER A 609 -18.48 -17.93 -23.10
CA SER A 609 -18.95 -16.71 -23.77
C SER A 609 -20.11 -17.04 -24.68
N TRP A 610 -21.26 -16.40 -24.47
CA TRP A 610 -22.48 -16.63 -25.21
C TRP A 610 -22.99 -15.33 -25.81
N GLN A 611 -22.77 -15.13 -27.11
CA GLN A 611 -23.35 -14.05 -27.91
C GLN A 611 -24.77 -14.47 -28.29
N LEU A 612 -25.77 -13.85 -27.66
CA LEU A 612 -27.17 -14.17 -27.92
C LEU A 612 -27.63 -13.57 -29.28
N ASN A 613 -27.21 -12.34 -29.51
CA ASN A 613 -27.46 -11.54 -30.73
C ASN A 613 -26.42 -10.42 -30.80
N ASP A 614 -26.52 -9.50 -31.77
CA ASP A 614 -25.58 -8.39 -31.97
C ASP A 614 -25.50 -7.46 -30.73
N GLU A 615 -26.57 -7.37 -29.94
CA GLU A 615 -26.68 -6.44 -28.82
C GLU A 615 -26.33 -7.04 -27.46
N LEU A 616 -26.52 -8.37 -27.28
CA LEU A 616 -26.44 -8.98 -25.94
C LEU A 616 -25.50 -10.18 -25.93
N ARG A 617 -24.52 -10.09 -25.04
CA ARG A 617 -23.59 -11.16 -24.71
C ARG A 617 -23.67 -11.51 -23.23
N ALA A 618 -23.69 -12.80 -22.89
CA ALA A 618 -23.52 -13.31 -21.53
C ALA A 618 -22.14 -13.95 -21.40
N ARG A 619 -21.57 -13.91 -20.20
CA ARG A 619 -20.26 -14.52 -19.90
C ARG A 619 -20.24 -15.12 -18.51
N SER A 620 -19.44 -16.17 -18.33
CA SER A 620 -19.23 -16.77 -17.02
C SER A 620 -17.87 -17.42 -16.96
N THR A 621 -17.22 -17.35 -15.80
CA THR A 621 -15.96 -18.08 -15.53
C THR A 621 -16.05 -18.83 -14.22
N TYR A 622 -15.33 -19.94 -14.13
CA TYR A 622 -15.05 -20.65 -12.88
C TYR A 622 -13.57 -21.05 -12.86
N SER A 623 -12.86 -20.75 -11.80
CA SER A 623 -11.42 -20.99 -11.74
C SER A 623 -10.95 -21.41 -10.36
N ARG A 624 -9.87 -22.20 -10.37
CA ARG A 624 -9.04 -22.49 -9.21
C ARG A 624 -7.68 -21.84 -9.40
N ALA A 625 -7.33 -20.94 -8.49
CA ALA A 625 -6.06 -20.24 -8.44
C ALA A 625 -5.27 -20.64 -7.18
N ILE A 626 -3.98 -20.35 -7.16
CA ILE A 626 -3.13 -20.54 -5.99
C ILE A 626 -2.24 -19.31 -5.77
N ARG A 627 -1.77 -19.16 -4.53
CA ARG A 627 -0.63 -18.31 -4.19
C ARG A 627 0.40 -19.13 -3.41
N ALA A 628 1.65 -19.12 -3.88
CA ALA A 628 2.76 -19.65 -3.11
C ALA A 628 3.16 -18.66 -2.01
N PRO A 629 3.62 -19.15 -0.84
CA PRO A 629 4.20 -18.27 0.16
C PRO A 629 5.38 -17.48 -0.42
N ASN A 630 5.47 -16.20 -0.08
CA ASN A 630 6.61 -15.38 -0.50
C ASN A 630 7.84 -15.62 0.39
N ILE A 631 9.00 -15.06 -0.03
CA ILE A 631 10.28 -15.26 0.68
C ILE A 631 10.20 -14.76 2.13
N GLY A 632 9.57 -13.61 2.38
CA GLY A 632 9.42 -13.06 3.73
C GLY A 632 8.50 -13.89 4.62
N GLU A 633 7.42 -14.48 4.05
CA GLU A 633 6.54 -15.38 4.79
C GLU A 633 7.24 -16.70 5.16
N LEU A 634 8.14 -17.20 4.31
CA LEU A 634 8.90 -18.42 4.56
C LEU A 634 10.12 -18.18 5.46
N TYR A 635 10.95 -17.21 5.12
CA TYR A 635 12.31 -17.07 5.64
C TYR A 635 12.56 -15.77 6.39
N GLY A 636 11.53 -14.89 6.52
CA GLY A 636 11.66 -13.63 7.24
C GLY A 636 12.21 -13.84 8.65
N ALA A 637 13.23 -13.10 9.01
CA ALA A 637 13.83 -13.16 10.34
C ALA A 637 12.82 -12.83 11.44
N LEU A 638 12.99 -13.41 12.63
CA LEU A 638 12.22 -13.00 13.80
C LEU A 638 12.65 -11.60 14.22
N GLY A 639 11.90 -10.60 13.80
CA GLY A 639 12.10 -9.20 14.14
C GLY A 639 11.31 -8.78 15.38
N GLN A 640 11.79 -7.73 16.04
CA GLN A 640 11.10 -7.11 17.18
C GLN A 640 9.72 -6.56 16.75
N ASN A 641 8.71 -6.84 17.56
CA ASN A 641 7.37 -6.30 17.39
C ASN A 641 6.78 -5.93 18.76
N PHE A 642 5.70 -5.15 18.76
CA PHE A 642 5.02 -4.70 19.96
C PHE A 642 3.52 -4.98 19.84
N PHE A 643 2.99 -5.76 20.76
CA PHE A 643 1.62 -6.25 20.74
C PHE A 643 0.78 -5.60 21.83
N ASN A 644 -0.33 -4.98 21.44
CA ASN A 644 -1.36 -4.55 22.37
C ASN A 644 -2.27 -5.74 22.65
N VAL A 645 -2.30 -6.20 23.88
CA VAL A 645 -3.12 -7.33 24.32
C VAL A 645 -3.80 -7.02 25.65
N ASP A 646 -4.97 -7.60 25.83
CA ASP A 646 -5.64 -7.69 27.11
C ASP A 646 -5.49 -9.13 27.63
N ASP A 647 -4.79 -9.29 28.77
CA ASP A 647 -4.48 -10.62 29.26
C ASP A 647 -5.74 -11.34 29.75
N SER A 648 -6.10 -12.40 29.04
CA SER A 648 -7.31 -13.19 29.32
C SER A 648 -7.29 -13.93 30.65
N CYS A 649 -6.15 -13.95 31.38
CA CYS A 649 -6.05 -14.42 32.75
C CYS A 649 -6.41 -13.37 33.82
N LYS A 650 -6.62 -12.11 33.43
CA LYS A 650 -7.07 -11.06 34.35
C LYS A 650 -8.38 -11.45 35.03
N LEU A 651 -8.51 -11.10 36.28
CA LEU A 651 -9.67 -11.47 37.09
C LEU A 651 -10.99 -10.96 36.49
N ASP A 652 -11.00 -9.74 35.95
CA ASP A 652 -12.17 -9.14 35.29
C ASP A 652 -12.55 -9.93 34.04
N ASN A 653 -11.60 -10.25 33.17
CA ASN A 653 -11.81 -11.04 31.95
C ASN A 653 -12.31 -12.47 32.24
N LEU A 654 -11.88 -13.03 33.37
CA LEU A 654 -12.38 -14.34 33.82
C LEU A 654 -13.82 -14.30 34.39
N ASN A 655 -14.23 -13.14 34.92
CA ASN A 655 -15.56 -12.95 35.49
C ASN A 655 -16.64 -12.67 34.42
N ASP A 656 -16.24 -12.19 33.24
CA ASP A 656 -17.14 -11.90 32.12
C ASP A 656 -17.52 -13.14 31.31
N LEU A 657 -16.89 -14.31 31.60
CA LEU A 657 -17.12 -15.57 30.92
C LEU A 657 -18.29 -16.39 31.51
N THR A 658 -18.82 -17.31 30.71
CA THR A 658 -19.72 -18.34 31.25
C THR A 658 -18.98 -19.22 32.28
N PRO A 659 -19.70 -19.84 33.22
CA PRO A 659 -19.04 -20.68 34.26
C PRO A 659 -18.17 -21.80 33.68
N GLU A 660 -18.56 -22.39 32.55
CA GLU A 660 -17.83 -23.44 31.87
C GLU A 660 -16.53 -22.92 31.22
N GLN A 661 -16.60 -21.79 30.48
CA GLN A 661 -15.44 -21.15 29.88
C GLN A 661 -14.47 -20.65 30.97
N ALA A 662 -14.98 -19.98 31.99
CA ALA A 662 -14.17 -19.51 33.11
C ALA A 662 -13.44 -20.64 33.85
N ALA A 663 -14.06 -21.82 33.97
CA ALA A 663 -13.40 -22.96 34.59
C ALA A 663 -12.19 -23.46 33.79
N VAL A 664 -12.31 -23.53 32.45
CA VAL A 664 -11.21 -23.93 31.57
C VAL A 664 -10.08 -22.90 31.61
N ARG A 665 -10.39 -21.61 31.43
CA ARG A 665 -9.37 -20.54 31.47
C ARG A 665 -8.67 -20.46 32.81
N LYS A 666 -9.39 -20.51 33.92
CA LYS A 666 -8.81 -20.51 35.28
C LYS A 666 -7.85 -21.68 35.51
N ALA A 667 -8.21 -22.89 35.03
CA ALA A 667 -7.35 -24.05 35.13
C ALA A 667 -6.06 -23.88 34.30
N ASN A 668 -6.18 -23.36 33.07
CA ASN A 668 -5.06 -23.13 32.17
C ASN A 668 -4.15 -21.97 32.67
N CYS A 669 -4.73 -20.89 33.18
CA CYS A 669 -3.96 -19.78 33.79
C CYS A 669 -3.16 -20.30 35.00
N ALA A 670 -3.78 -21.08 35.88
CA ALA A 670 -3.09 -21.69 37.03
C ALA A 670 -1.98 -22.65 36.59
N ALA A 671 -2.19 -23.43 35.52
CA ALA A 671 -1.18 -24.34 34.95
C ALA A 671 0.00 -23.57 34.31
N LEU A 672 -0.20 -22.34 33.86
CA LEU A 672 0.84 -21.43 33.39
C LEU A 672 1.52 -20.61 34.52
N GLY A 673 1.13 -20.86 35.79
CA GLY A 673 1.71 -20.19 36.98
C GLY A 673 1.15 -18.80 37.24
N VAL A 674 0.03 -18.42 36.65
CA VAL A 674 -0.59 -17.10 36.86
C VAL A 674 -1.32 -17.10 38.22
N PRO A 675 -1.11 -16.08 39.09
CA PRO A 675 -1.83 -15.95 40.35
C PRO A 675 -3.35 -15.88 40.18
N SER A 676 -4.12 -16.39 41.18
CA SER A 676 -5.59 -16.39 41.10
C SER A 676 -6.23 -15.02 41.22
N ASP A 677 -5.50 -14.04 41.74
CA ASP A 677 -5.90 -12.62 41.86
C ASP A 677 -5.15 -11.73 40.86
N PHE A 678 -4.68 -12.30 39.75
CA PHE A 678 -3.86 -11.62 38.77
C PHE A 678 -4.59 -10.45 38.10
N ASN A 679 -3.89 -9.31 38.06
CA ASN A 679 -4.26 -8.16 37.27
C ASN A 679 -3.01 -7.64 36.56
N SER A 680 -3.07 -7.50 35.25
CA SER A 680 -1.90 -7.13 34.46
C SER A 680 -1.56 -5.64 34.60
N ASP A 681 -0.26 -5.33 34.66
CA ASP A 681 0.24 -3.96 34.64
C ASP A 681 0.26 -3.35 33.22
N TYR A 682 -0.07 -4.14 32.17
CA TYR A 682 0.03 -3.75 30.75
C TYR A 682 -1.26 -3.20 30.12
N ASP A 683 -2.27 -2.80 30.89
CA ASP A 683 -3.56 -2.28 30.38
C ASP A 683 -3.43 -1.07 29.43
N SER A 684 -2.30 -0.38 29.44
CA SER A 684 -2.06 0.82 28.62
C SER A 684 -0.75 0.78 27.85
N ALA A 685 -0.01 -0.32 27.87
CA ALA A 685 1.28 -0.47 27.20
C ALA A 685 1.30 -1.72 26.33
N SER A 686 2.04 -1.67 25.22
CA SER A 686 2.28 -2.84 24.39
C SER A 686 3.33 -3.76 25.00
N ILE A 687 3.20 -5.06 24.78
CA ILE A 687 4.16 -6.09 25.17
C ILE A 687 5.13 -6.31 24.02
N GLU A 688 6.42 -6.35 24.32
CA GLU A 688 7.45 -6.71 23.35
C GLU A 688 7.32 -8.18 22.94
N GLY A 689 7.55 -8.47 21.67
CA GLY A 689 7.55 -9.81 21.12
C GLY A 689 8.29 -9.89 19.81
N LEU A 690 8.12 -11.01 19.12
CA LEU A 690 8.78 -11.26 17.85
C LEU A 690 7.73 -11.64 16.80
N SER A 691 7.95 -11.21 15.54
CA SER A 691 7.22 -11.70 14.39
C SER A 691 8.18 -12.06 13.26
N GLY A 692 7.83 -13.06 12.45
CA GLY A 692 8.69 -13.51 11.36
C GLY A 692 8.08 -14.64 10.53
N GLY A 693 8.89 -15.20 9.65
CA GLY A 693 8.50 -16.24 8.70
C GLY A 693 8.31 -17.62 9.33
N ASN A 694 7.80 -18.53 8.48
CA ASN A 694 7.60 -19.95 8.81
C ASN A 694 7.83 -20.80 7.55
N ASP A 695 8.86 -21.60 7.57
CA ASP A 695 9.26 -22.48 6.46
C ASP A 695 8.36 -23.70 6.23
N GLN A 696 7.35 -23.91 7.09
CA GLN A 696 6.34 -24.97 6.97
C GLN A 696 5.07 -24.51 6.25
N LEU A 697 5.03 -23.29 5.73
CA LEU A 697 3.89 -22.77 4.98
C LEU A 697 3.68 -23.54 3.68
N LYS A 698 2.40 -23.65 3.30
CA LYS A 698 1.93 -24.22 2.04
C LYS A 698 1.26 -23.14 1.19
N GLU A 699 0.87 -23.53 -0.01
CA GLU A 699 0.09 -22.65 -0.88
C GLU A 699 -1.27 -22.27 -0.26
N GLU A 700 -1.74 -21.07 -0.57
CA GLU A 700 -3.15 -20.71 -0.47
C GLU A 700 -3.90 -21.22 -1.69
N THR A 701 -5.13 -21.64 -1.51
CA THR A 701 -6.00 -22.08 -2.61
C THR A 701 -7.19 -21.13 -2.74
N SER A 702 -7.47 -20.66 -3.94
CA SER A 702 -8.64 -19.84 -4.22
C SER A 702 -9.58 -20.49 -5.21
N THR A 703 -10.87 -20.38 -4.93
CA THR A 703 -11.95 -20.68 -5.86
C THR A 703 -12.67 -19.39 -6.21
N SER A 704 -12.78 -19.06 -7.48
CA SER A 704 -13.52 -17.88 -7.93
C SER A 704 -14.45 -18.17 -9.10
N TYR A 705 -15.56 -17.44 -9.15
CA TYR A 705 -16.47 -17.48 -10.29
C TYR A 705 -17.04 -16.10 -10.59
N THR A 706 -17.30 -15.87 -11.88
CA THR A 706 -17.94 -14.66 -12.39
C THR A 706 -19.12 -15.02 -13.28
N ILE A 707 -20.15 -14.18 -13.25
CA ILE A 707 -21.31 -14.27 -14.15
C ILE A 707 -21.70 -12.85 -14.55
N GLY A 708 -21.73 -12.56 -15.83
CA GLY A 708 -22.03 -11.23 -16.31
C GLY A 708 -22.66 -11.16 -17.68
N ALA A 709 -23.01 -9.95 -18.06
CA ALA A 709 -23.58 -9.65 -19.37
C ALA A 709 -23.08 -8.30 -19.89
N ILE A 710 -22.93 -8.21 -21.21
CA ILE A 710 -22.62 -6.99 -21.93
C ILE A 710 -23.80 -6.69 -22.86
N TYR A 711 -24.31 -5.46 -22.78
CA TYR A 711 -25.44 -4.99 -23.56
C TYR A 711 -25.07 -3.72 -24.33
N GLN A 712 -25.18 -3.79 -25.65
CA GLN A 712 -24.86 -2.72 -26.59
C GLN A 712 -26.06 -2.52 -27.55
N PRO A 713 -27.07 -1.73 -27.12
CA PRO A 713 -28.32 -1.59 -27.89
C PRO A 713 -28.14 -0.79 -29.18
N ASP A 714 -28.57 -1.32 -30.28
CA ASP A 714 -28.56 -0.63 -31.59
C ASP A 714 -29.37 0.69 -31.61
N PHE A 715 -30.42 0.77 -30.78
CA PHE A 715 -31.31 1.94 -30.75
C PHE A 715 -30.73 3.13 -29.95
N ILE A 716 -29.64 2.92 -29.21
CA ILE A 716 -28.84 3.98 -28.58
C ILE A 716 -27.39 3.77 -29.00
N TYR A 717 -27.06 4.34 -30.15
CA TYR A 717 -25.71 4.25 -30.69
C TYR A 717 -24.66 4.77 -29.69
N GLY A 718 -23.59 4.03 -29.53
CA GLY A 718 -22.46 4.41 -28.63
C GLY A 718 -22.66 4.06 -27.17
N LEU A 719 -23.79 3.43 -26.76
CA LEU A 719 -23.99 2.94 -25.39
C LEU A 719 -23.45 1.51 -25.24
N SER A 720 -22.65 1.29 -24.20
CA SER A 720 -22.20 -0.05 -23.76
C SER A 720 -22.43 -0.19 -22.27
N ILE A 721 -23.03 -1.28 -21.84
CA ILE A 721 -23.27 -1.61 -20.42
C ILE A 721 -22.71 -2.99 -20.16
N SER A 722 -21.76 -3.12 -19.22
CA SER A 722 -21.29 -4.39 -18.67
C SER A 722 -21.67 -4.49 -17.21
N ALA A 723 -22.22 -5.64 -16.81
CA ALA A 723 -22.53 -5.93 -15.42
C ALA A 723 -22.05 -7.34 -15.09
N ASP A 724 -21.20 -7.46 -14.07
CA ASP A 724 -20.55 -8.71 -13.69
C ASP A 724 -20.65 -8.94 -12.18
N TYR A 725 -21.28 -10.03 -11.78
CA TYR A 725 -21.18 -10.56 -10.43
C TYR A 725 -19.89 -11.40 -10.31
N TRP A 726 -19.17 -11.21 -9.22
CA TRP A 726 -17.96 -11.95 -8.92
C TRP A 726 -17.98 -12.48 -7.48
N ASN A 727 -17.34 -13.63 -7.27
CA ASN A 727 -17.12 -14.24 -5.96
C ASN A 727 -15.71 -14.84 -5.90
N ILE A 728 -15.01 -14.61 -4.80
CA ILE A 728 -13.66 -15.10 -4.54
C ILE A 728 -13.64 -15.66 -3.12
N GLU A 729 -13.20 -16.89 -3.00
CA GLU A 729 -12.99 -17.60 -1.73
C GLU A 729 -11.55 -18.10 -1.67
N ILE A 730 -10.83 -17.80 -0.59
CA ILE A 730 -9.44 -18.21 -0.38
C ILE A 730 -9.39 -19.04 0.90
N ASP A 731 -9.06 -20.30 0.74
CA ASP A 731 -8.82 -21.25 1.84
C ASP A 731 -7.32 -21.35 2.12
N ASP A 732 -6.97 -21.79 3.34
CA ASP A 732 -5.59 -21.88 3.82
C ASP A 732 -4.81 -20.57 3.68
N ALA A 733 -5.53 -19.42 3.80
CA ALA A 733 -4.93 -18.11 3.68
C ALA A 733 -3.81 -17.90 4.70
N ILE A 734 -2.66 -17.45 4.24
CA ILE A 734 -1.50 -17.18 5.07
C ILE A 734 -1.76 -15.88 5.85
N SER A 735 -1.85 -16.03 7.17
CA SER A 735 -2.09 -14.92 8.09
C SER A 735 -1.28 -15.12 9.37
N SER A 736 -0.90 -14.03 10.01
CA SER A 736 -0.34 -14.08 11.35
C SER A 736 -1.46 -14.15 12.38
N VAL A 737 -1.36 -15.07 13.34
CA VAL A 737 -2.29 -15.07 14.48
C VAL A 737 -2.04 -13.82 15.30
N SER A 738 -3.09 -13.01 15.52
CA SER A 738 -2.94 -11.86 16.41
C SER A 738 -2.53 -12.31 17.81
N ALA A 739 -1.75 -11.48 18.49
CA ALA A 739 -1.28 -11.82 19.84
C ALA A 739 -2.45 -12.07 20.80
N GLN A 740 -3.57 -11.34 20.67
CA GLN A 740 -4.78 -11.57 21.46
C GLN A 740 -5.39 -12.94 21.18
N ASN A 741 -5.62 -13.26 19.89
CA ASN A 741 -6.13 -14.57 19.50
C ASN A 741 -5.22 -15.73 19.97
N MET A 742 -3.91 -15.51 19.98
CA MET A 742 -2.95 -16.49 20.47
C MET A 742 -3.11 -16.74 21.97
N ILE A 743 -3.31 -15.67 22.76
CA ILE A 743 -3.58 -15.79 24.21
C ILE A 743 -4.90 -16.52 24.43
N ASP A 744 -5.96 -16.10 23.75
CA ASP A 744 -7.29 -16.71 23.88
C ASP A 744 -7.28 -18.18 23.49
N LYS A 745 -6.70 -18.56 22.35
CA LYS A 745 -6.58 -19.95 21.90
C LYS A 745 -5.70 -20.82 22.81
N CYS A 746 -4.66 -20.23 23.38
CA CYS A 746 -3.87 -20.91 24.41
C CYS A 746 -4.73 -21.29 25.61
N LEU A 747 -5.55 -20.37 26.10
CA LEU A 747 -6.28 -20.50 27.35
C LEU A 747 -7.63 -21.20 27.22
N ASP A 748 -8.27 -21.15 26.05
CA ASP A 748 -9.56 -21.81 25.78
C ASP A 748 -9.40 -23.28 25.31
N SER A 749 -8.19 -23.70 25.01
CA SER A 749 -7.88 -25.08 24.65
C SER A 749 -8.06 -26.02 25.84
N SER A 750 -8.34 -27.29 25.57
CA SER A 750 -8.48 -28.31 26.60
C SER A 750 -7.21 -28.56 27.43
N THR A 751 -6.06 -28.13 26.94
CA THR A 751 -4.73 -28.24 27.61
C THR A 751 -3.81 -27.12 27.13
N ILE A 752 -2.88 -26.73 28.02
CA ILE A 752 -1.81 -25.78 27.69
C ILE A 752 -0.70 -26.36 26.78
N ASP A 753 -0.68 -27.68 26.56
CA ASP A 753 0.23 -28.31 25.59
C ASP A 753 -0.31 -28.15 24.16
N ASN A 754 -0.34 -26.92 23.66
CA ASN A 754 -0.78 -26.57 22.33
C ASN A 754 0.21 -25.62 21.65
N ILE A 755 0.04 -25.39 20.34
CA ILE A 755 0.95 -24.56 19.54
C ILE A 755 0.93 -23.07 19.93
N TYR A 756 -0.16 -22.60 20.50
CA TYR A 756 -0.33 -21.20 20.89
C TYR A 756 0.37 -20.90 22.22
N CYS A 757 0.15 -21.75 23.25
CA CYS A 757 0.80 -21.57 24.55
C CYS A 757 2.33 -21.65 24.46
N LYS A 758 2.90 -22.46 23.57
CA LYS A 758 4.35 -22.57 23.35
C LYS A 758 5.00 -21.29 22.82
N ARG A 759 4.20 -20.34 22.31
CA ARG A 759 4.63 -19.07 21.76
C ARG A 759 4.47 -17.89 22.72
N ILE A 760 3.96 -18.13 23.91
CA ILE A 760 3.75 -17.11 24.95
C ILE A 760 4.68 -17.39 26.11
N THR A 761 5.50 -16.42 26.47
CA THR A 761 6.38 -16.50 27.63
C THR A 761 5.83 -15.62 28.73
N ARG A 762 5.75 -16.15 29.97
CA ARG A 762 5.32 -15.41 31.17
C ARG A 762 6.43 -15.34 32.19
N ASP A 763 6.47 -14.28 32.96
CA ASP A 763 7.32 -14.20 34.16
C ASP A 763 6.77 -15.15 35.23
N PRO A 764 7.59 -16.08 35.74
CA PRO A 764 7.13 -17.10 36.71
C PRO A 764 6.75 -16.55 38.08
N ASN A 765 7.13 -15.30 38.43
CA ASN A 765 6.83 -14.70 39.70
C ASN A 765 5.59 -13.81 39.68
N SER A 766 5.43 -13.01 38.62
CA SER A 766 4.30 -12.07 38.48
C SER A 766 3.14 -12.65 37.67
N GLY A 767 3.37 -13.63 36.81
CA GLY A 767 2.40 -14.13 35.85
C GLY A 767 2.25 -13.27 34.61
N GLU A 768 2.94 -12.12 34.54
CA GLU A 768 2.89 -11.22 33.40
C GLU A 768 3.44 -11.85 32.11
N ILE A 769 2.82 -11.55 30.97
CA ILE A 769 3.34 -11.94 29.65
C ILE A 769 4.58 -11.09 29.36
N THR A 770 5.72 -11.72 29.13
CA THR A 770 6.98 -11.05 28.83
C THR A 770 7.34 -11.07 27.36
N SER A 771 6.83 -12.03 26.58
CA SER A 771 7.05 -12.11 25.14
C SER A 771 5.99 -12.96 24.45
N ILE A 772 5.69 -12.58 23.21
CA ILE A 772 4.83 -13.34 22.29
C ILE A 772 5.55 -13.50 20.96
N VAL A 773 5.56 -14.71 20.40
CA VAL A 773 6.14 -15.00 19.08
C VAL A 773 5.02 -15.25 18.08
N SER A 774 4.75 -14.28 17.21
CA SER A 774 3.72 -14.37 16.17
C SER A 774 4.36 -14.71 14.81
N GLN A 775 4.01 -15.86 14.24
CA GLN A 775 4.46 -16.33 12.93
C GLN A 775 3.26 -16.55 12.01
N SER A 776 3.50 -16.45 10.71
CA SER A 776 2.49 -16.76 9.69
C SER A 776 2.12 -18.23 9.68
N LEU A 777 0.83 -18.53 9.44
CA LEU A 777 0.26 -19.89 9.36
C LEU A 777 -0.82 -19.95 8.26
N ASN A 778 -1.03 -21.12 7.65
CA ASN A 778 -2.14 -21.37 6.74
C ASN A 778 -3.42 -21.71 7.56
N ILE A 779 -4.08 -20.72 8.10
CA ILE A 779 -5.20 -20.94 9.05
C ILE A 779 -6.43 -20.09 8.76
N ALA A 780 -6.28 -19.05 7.99
CA ALA A 780 -7.36 -18.12 7.72
C ALA A 780 -8.16 -18.53 6.47
N LYS A 781 -9.38 -18.02 6.38
CA LYS A 781 -10.20 -18.04 5.18
C LYS A 781 -10.66 -16.64 4.86
N LEU A 782 -10.59 -16.25 3.59
CA LEU A 782 -11.07 -14.97 3.11
C LEU A 782 -12.17 -15.17 2.09
N GLU A 783 -13.21 -14.36 2.18
CA GLU A 783 -14.30 -14.35 1.22
C GLU A 783 -14.61 -12.93 0.77
N ALA A 784 -14.79 -12.73 -0.53
CA ALA A 784 -15.27 -11.48 -1.09
C ALA A 784 -16.23 -11.75 -2.25
N ALA A 785 -17.31 -10.96 -2.35
CA ALA A 785 -18.24 -11.01 -3.45
C ALA A 785 -18.83 -9.63 -3.73
N GLY A 786 -19.15 -9.37 -5.00
CA GLY A 786 -19.72 -8.09 -5.39
C GLY A 786 -20.24 -8.07 -6.81
N VAL A 787 -20.67 -6.90 -7.22
CA VAL A 787 -21.13 -6.60 -8.58
C VAL A 787 -20.34 -5.41 -9.11
N ASP A 788 -19.76 -5.56 -10.30
CA ASP A 788 -19.17 -4.46 -11.05
C ASP A 788 -20.12 -4.04 -12.16
N LEU A 789 -20.25 -2.74 -12.36
CA LEU A 789 -21.00 -2.13 -13.44
C LEU A 789 -20.10 -1.14 -14.17
N ASP A 790 -20.00 -1.30 -15.49
CA ASP A 790 -19.28 -0.39 -16.38
C ASP A 790 -20.26 0.10 -17.45
N ILE A 791 -20.47 1.42 -17.53
CA ILE A 791 -21.36 2.05 -18.50
C ILE A 791 -20.58 3.09 -19.28
N GLY A 792 -20.25 2.77 -20.51
CA GLY A 792 -19.67 3.68 -21.49
C GLY A 792 -20.74 4.27 -22.39
N TYR A 793 -20.69 5.58 -22.64
CA TYR A 793 -21.59 6.22 -23.62
C TYR A 793 -20.85 7.31 -24.40
N VAL A 794 -20.76 7.09 -25.71
CA VAL A 794 -20.18 8.04 -26.67
C VAL A 794 -21.27 8.63 -27.52
N PHE A 795 -21.36 9.96 -27.59
CA PHE A 795 -22.39 10.68 -28.35
C PHE A 795 -21.93 12.07 -28.77
N ASP A 796 -22.52 12.57 -29.83
CA ASP A 796 -22.23 13.93 -30.34
C ASP A 796 -23.04 14.99 -29.60
N LEU A 797 -22.36 16.07 -29.18
CA LEU A 797 -22.98 17.23 -28.55
C LEU A 797 -22.43 18.53 -29.18
N TYR A 798 -23.28 19.33 -29.79
CA TYR A 798 -22.88 20.62 -30.45
C TYR A 798 -21.70 20.50 -31.43
N ASN A 799 -21.65 19.45 -32.21
CA ASN A 799 -20.56 19.09 -33.16
C ASN A 799 -19.22 18.85 -32.43
N GLY A 800 -19.26 18.31 -31.28
CA GLY A 800 -18.12 17.78 -30.56
C GLY A 800 -18.49 16.44 -29.95
N ASP A 801 -17.50 15.62 -29.65
CA ASP A 801 -17.66 14.26 -29.16
C ASP A 801 -17.68 14.28 -27.62
N VAL A 802 -18.66 13.62 -27.04
CA VAL A 802 -18.72 13.36 -25.61
C VAL A 802 -18.46 11.88 -25.37
N ASN A 803 -17.47 11.57 -24.56
CA ASN A 803 -17.22 10.23 -24.04
C ASN A 803 -17.46 10.26 -22.53
N THR A 804 -18.38 9.42 -22.06
CA THR A 804 -18.65 9.27 -20.62
C THR A 804 -18.45 7.83 -20.21
N ASN A 805 -17.84 7.63 -19.04
CA ASN A 805 -17.72 6.31 -18.45
C ASN A 805 -18.09 6.36 -16.96
N LEU A 806 -18.93 5.42 -16.52
CA LEU A 806 -19.25 5.16 -15.12
C LEU A 806 -18.77 3.76 -14.76
N VAL A 807 -17.74 3.69 -13.93
CA VAL A 807 -17.29 2.45 -13.31
C VAL A 807 -17.78 2.43 -11.86
N LEU A 808 -18.50 1.37 -11.48
CA LEU A 808 -19.09 1.22 -10.16
C LEU A 808 -18.84 -0.19 -9.64
N THR A 809 -18.48 -0.30 -8.37
CA THR A 809 -18.41 -1.56 -7.64
C THR A 809 -19.38 -1.52 -6.45
N HIS A 810 -20.20 -2.57 -6.32
CA HIS A 810 -20.99 -2.85 -5.13
C HIS A 810 -20.44 -4.08 -4.44
N LEU A 811 -19.84 -3.88 -3.27
CA LEU A 811 -19.29 -4.92 -2.42
C LEU A 811 -20.42 -5.54 -1.59
N LEU A 812 -20.73 -6.80 -1.85
CA LEU A 812 -21.82 -7.54 -1.18
C LEU A 812 -21.34 -8.32 0.04
N LYS A 813 -20.05 -8.69 0.04
CA LYS A 813 -19.43 -9.54 1.06
C LYS A 813 -17.95 -9.29 1.15
N ARG A 814 -17.41 -9.18 2.34
CA ARG A 814 -15.98 -9.16 2.63
C ARG A 814 -15.76 -9.74 4.03
N ASN A 815 -15.58 -11.06 4.10
CA ASN A 815 -15.44 -11.77 5.36
C ASN A 815 -14.01 -12.27 5.53
N GLU A 816 -13.55 -12.19 6.76
CA GLU A 816 -12.29 -12.79 7.19
C GLU A 816 -12.55 -13.73 8.38
N TYR A 817 -12.18 -14.98 8.20
CA TYR A 817 -12.20 -16.00 9.22
C TYR A 817 -10.77 -16.18 9.72
N PRO A 818 -10.42 -15.70 10.93
CA PRO A 818 -9.05 -15.85 11.47
C PRO A 818 -8.64 -17.31 11.60
N PHE A 819 -9.64 -18.19 11.75
CA PHE A 819 -9.48 -19.65 11.79
C PHE A 819 -10.51 -20.31 10.90
N GLN A 820 -10.10 -20.85 9.75
CA GLN A 820 -11.01 -21.45 8.76
C GLN A 820 -11.88 -22.60 9.30
N GLY A 821 -11.44 -23.27 10.38
CA GLY A 821 -12.21 -24.32 11.04
C GLY A 821 -13.34 -23.81 11.94
N GLU A 822 -13.46 -22.49 12.14
CA GLU A 822 -14.41 -21.84 13.05
C GLU A 822 -15.32 -20.91 12.25
N THR A 823 -16.35 -21.49 11.64
CA THR A 823 -17.25 -20.75 10.74
C THR A 823 -18.17 -19.74 11.44
N ASP A 824 -18.28 -19.83 12.76
CA ASP A 824 -19.13 -18.95 13.57
C ASP A 824 -18.38 -17.70 14.07
N THR A 825 -17.05 -17.65 13.88
CA THR A 825 -16.22 -16.52 14.27
C THR A 825 -15.57 -15.89 13.04
N TYR A 826 -16.19 -14.88 12.50
CA TYR A 826 -15.65 -14.13 11.38
C TYR A 826 -15.84 -12.62 11.60
N ASN A 827 -15.04 -11.83 10.91
CA ASN A 827 -15.23 -10.39 10.82
C ASN A 827 -15.80 -10.05 9.44
N GLU A 828 -16.87 -9.28 9.44
CA GLU A 828 -17.48 -8.75 8.22
C GLU A 828 -16.97 -7.32 8.00
N TYR A 829 -16.32 -7.10 6.86
CA TYR A 829 -15.72 -5.82 6.51
C TYR A 829 -16.48 -5.07 5.41
N ALA A 830 -17.51 -5.65 4.77
CA ALA A 830 -18.33 -4.90 3.83
C ALA A 830 -19.01 -3.71 4.54
N GLY A 831 -18.79 -2.50 4.01
CA GLY A 831 -19.23 -1.25 4.65
C GLY A 831 -18.34 -0.75 5.81
N TYR A 832 -17.25 -1.44 6.12
CA TYR A 832 -16.26 -0.98 7.10
C TYR A 832 -15.28 0.04 6.46
N VAL A 833 -14.61 0.85 7.27
CA VAL A 833 -13.65 1.86 6.80
C VAL A 833 -12.57 1.21 5.92
N GLY A 834 -12.41 1.72 4.70
CA GLY A 834 -11.55 1.15 3.65
C GLY A 834 -12.26 0.16 2.72
N GLU A 835 -13.46 -0.32 3.05
CA GLU A 835 -14.22 -1.37 2.35
C GLU A 835 -15.67 -0.89 2.09
N ALA A 836 -15.85 0.31 1.54
CA ALA A 836 -17.18 0.88 1.29
C ALA A 836 -18.02 -0.06 0.41
N GLU A 837 -19.32 -0.22 0.75
CA GLU A 837 -20.24 -1.07 -0.03
C GLU A 837 -20.40 -0.57 -1.47
N TRP A 838 -20.48 0.75 -1.65
CA TRP A 838 -20.57 1.35 -2.98
C TRP A 838 -19.42 2.30 -3.24
N GLN A 839 -18.76 2.09 -4.36
CA GLN A 839 -17.74 3.00 -4.88
C GLN A 839 -17.96 3.22 -6.37
N ALA A 840 -17.78 4.46 -6.85
CA ALA A 840 -17.99 4.77 -8.25
C ALA A 840 -17.04 5.87 -8.72
N ASN A 841 -16.64 5.78 -10.00
CA ASN A 841 -15.98 6.84 -10.75
C ASN A 841 -16.83 7.15 -11.98
N LEU A 842 -17.24 8.41 -12.10
CA LEU A 842 -17.87 8.95 -13.31
C LEU A 842 -16.89 9.88 -14.00
N THR A 843 -16.54 9.58 -15.22
CA THR A 843 -15.73 10.45 -16.08
C THR A 843 -16.57 10.98 -17.25
N ALA A 844 -16.27 12.18 -17.70
CA ALA A 844 -16.87 12.77 -18.89
C ALA A 844 -15.80 13.60 -19.62
N GLN A 845 -15.57 13.29 -20.88
CA GLN A 845 -14.65 14.01 -21.74
C GLN A 845 -15.43 14.60 -22.91
N TYR A 846 -15.27 15.87 -23.16
CA TYR A 846 -15.81 16.56 -24.31
C TYR A 846 -14.67 17.07 -25.18
N SER A 847 -14.69 16.71 -26.44
CA SER A 847 -13.71 17.12 -27.44
C SER A 847 -14.41 17.85 -28.58
N LYS A 848 -13.94 19.05 -28.89
CA LYS A 848 -14.42 19.81 -30.04
C LYS A 848 -13.31 20.67 -30.66
N ASP A 849 -13.07 20.47 -31.97
CA ASP A 849 -11.98 21.16 -32.67
C ASP A 849 -10.66 20.96 -31.87
N ASN A 850 -10.08 22.06 -31.43
CA ASN A 850 -8.84 22.07 -30.65
C ASN A 850 -9.05 22.06 -29.13
N TRP A 851 -10.29 22.07 -28.65
CA TRP A 851 -10.62 22.11 -27.22
C TRP A 851 -10.95 20.73 -26.68
N GLY A 852 -10.42 20.44 -25.48
CA GLY A 852 -10.82 19.32 -24.66
C GLY A 852 -11.28 19.79 -23.29
N VAL A 853 -12.34 19.22 -22.78
CA VAL A 853 -12.82 19.41 -21.40
C VAL A 853 -12.96 18.05 -20.76
N TYR A 854 -12.41 17.88 -19.57
CA TYR A 854 -12.48 16.67 -18.78
C TYR A 854 -13.13 16.96 -17.44
N TRP A 855 -13.99 16.06 -16.99
CA TRP A 855 -14.64 16.04 -15.69
C TRP A 855 -14.56 14.64 -15.12
N ARG A 856 -14.26 14.53 -13.82
CA ARG A 856 -14.34 13.29 -13.08
C ARG A 856 -15.02 13.54 -11.73
N THR A 857 -15.89 12.61 -11.31
CA THR A 857 -16.42 12.57 -9.94
C THR A 857 -16.21 11.17 -9.38
N ARG A 858 -15.55 11.10 -8.24
CA ARG A 858 -15.36 9.89 -7.45
C ARG A 858 -16.35 9.90 -6.29
N PHE A 859 -16.95 8.75 -6.03
CA PHE A 859 -17.90 8.52 -4.95
C PHE A 859 -17.42 7.38 -4.08
N ILE A 860 -17.47 7.56 -2.75
CA ILE A 860 -17.28 6.55 -1.71
C ILE A 860 -18.51 6.64 -0.80
N ASP A 861 -19.16 5.52 -0.56
CA ASP A 861 -20.34 5.46 0.29
C ASP A 861 -19.99 5.66 1.76
N GLU A 862 -21.01 5.78 2.60
CA GLU A 862 -20.85 5.79 4.05
C GLU A 862 -20.16 4.49 4.51
N VAL A 863 -19.22 4.61 5.44
CA VAL A 863 -18.48 3.49 6.01
C VAL A 863 -18.57 3.50 7.52
N SER A 864 -18.73 2.32 8.12
CA SER A 864 -18.69 2.13 9.56
C SER A 864 -17.25 2.11 10.08
N LEU A 865 -17.03 2.59 11.29
CA LEU A 865 -15.76 2.47 12.03
C LEU A 865 -15.69 1.21 12.89
N TYR A 866 -16.78 0.46 12.93
CA TYR A 866 -16.94 -0.77 13.71
C TYR A 866 -17.52 -1.86 12.81
N THR A 867 -17.07 -3.08 12.98
CA THR A 867 -17.65 -4.23 12.30
C THR A 867 -19.07 -4.52 12.86
N PRO A 868 -19.96 -5.19 12.10
CA PRO A 868 -21.26 -5.61 12.61
C PRO A 868 -21.16 -6.42 13.90
N GLN A 869 -20.16 -7.27 14.03
CA GLN A 869 -19.90 -8.10 15.20
C GLN A 869 -19.50 -7.28 16.44
N GLU A 870 -18.74 -6.18 16.25
CA GLU A 870 -18.43 -5.24 17.33
C GLU A 870 -19.66 -4.47 17.77
N LEU A 871 -20.50 -4.01 16.82
CA LEU A 871 -21.75 -3.32 17.12
C LEU A 871 -22.82 -4.23 17.73
N GLU A 872 -22.81 -5.53 17.45
CA GLU A 872 -23.67 -6.51 18.14
C GLU A 872 -23.28 -6.64 19.61
N LYS A 873 -21.98 -6.65 19.92
CA LYS A 873 -21.46 -6.70 21.29
C LYS A 873 -21.68 -5.38 22.03
N ASN A 874 -21.44 -4.28 21.34
CA ASN A 874 -21.61 -2.93 21.89
C ASN A 874 -22.30 -2.03 20.85
N PRO A 875 -23.64 -1.86 20.95
CA PRO A 875 -24.40 -1.08 19.96
C PRO A 875 -24.11 0.43 19.97
N ASN A 876 -23.44 0.94 20.99
CA ASN A 876 -23.25 2.38 21.18
C ASN A 876 -21.83 2.74 21.65
N PRO A 877 -20.79 2.32 20.90
CA PRO A 877 -19.39 2.43 21.34
C PRO A 877 -18.90 3.89 21.35
N SER A 878 -19.41 4.73 20.45
CA SER A 878 -18.94 6.11 20.25
C SER A 878 -20.04 6.96 19.60
N ASN A 879 -19.94 8.29 19.76
CA ASN A 879 -20.75 9.23 18.97
C ASN A 879 -20.26 9.38 17.51
N ASN A 880 -19.14 8.77 17.16
CA ASN A 880 -18.57 8.74 15.81
C ASN A 880 -18.43 7.28 15.37
N THR A 881 -19.49 6.73 14.82
CA THR A 881 -19.54 5.32 14.39
C THR A 881 -19.39 5.13 12.89
N SER A 882 -19.45 6.21 12.10
CA SER A 882 -19.33 6.13 10.65
C SER A 882 -18.73 7.40 10.04
N TYR A 883 -18.18 7.27 8.85
CA TYR A 883 -17.89 8.39 7.95
C TYR A 883 -18.96 8.43 6.87
N GLY A 884 -19.57 9.58 6.70
CA GLY A 884 -20.62 9.76 5.70
C GLY A 884 -20.11 9.74 4.26
N LYS A 885 -21.05 9.74 3.32
CA LYS A 885 -20.78 9.74 1.88
C LYS A 885 -19.79 10.82 1.45
N TYR A 886 -18.83 10.41 0.61
CA TYR A 886 -17.76 11.28 0.15
C TYR A 886 -17.80 11.40 -1.37
N PHE A 887 -17.87 12.66 -1.84
CA PHE A 887 -17.80 13.02 -3.25
C PHE A 887 -16.62 13.96 -3.47
N ILE A 888 -15.82 13.69 -4.48
CA ILE A 888 -14.73 14.55 -4.91
C ILE A 888 -14.79 14.70 -6.43
N SER A 889 -14.62 15.91 -6.93
CA SER A 889 -14.71 16.19 -8.37
C SER A 889 -13.48 16.93 -8.85
N ASP A 890 -12.98 16.52 -10.01
CA ASP A 890 -11.85 17.08 -10.71
C ASP A 890 -12.29 17.59 -12.07
N ALA A 891 -11.67 18.68 -12.55
CA ALA A 891 -11.98 19.23 -13.85
C ALA A 891 -10.71 19.74 -14.54
N SER A 892 -10.60 19.56 -15.85
CA SER A 892 -9.54 20.20 -16.63
C SER A 892 -10.03 20.66 -18.00
N VAL A 893 -9.33 21.64 -18.56
CA VAL A 893 -9.52 22.15 -19.91
C VAL A 893 -8.19 22.10 -20.64
N SER A 894 -8.22 21.68 -21.90
CA SER A 894 -7.03 21.67 -22.77
C SER A 894 -7.29 22.35 -24.10
N TYR A 895 -6.22 22.86 -24.68
CA TYR A 895 -6.22 23.42 -26.02
C TYR A 895 -5.00 22.90 -26.79
N SER A 896 -5.25 22.30 -27.96
CA SER A 896 -4.24 21.79 -28.88
C SER A 896 -4.02 22.77 -30.02
N PHE A 897 -2.78 23.21 -30.21
CA PHE A 897 -2.39 24.07 -31.34
C PHE A 897 -1.98 23.22 -32.55
N GLU A 898 -2.15 23.75 -33.76
CA GLU A 898 -1.78 23.04 -35.00
C GLU A 898 -0.28 22.68 -35.11
N ASN A 899 0.58 23.29 -34.30
CA ASN A 899 2.03 23.04 -34.27
C ASN A 899 2.46 21.97 -33.29
N GLY A 900 1.55 21.10 -32.82
CA GLY A 900 1.85 20.01 -31.88
C GLY A 900 1.92 20.44 -30.40
N ILE A 901 1.72 21.71 -30.07
CA ILE A 901 1.66 22.15 -28.67
C ILE A 901 0.27 21.91 -28.10
N LYS A 902 0.19 21.34 -26.88
CA LYS A 902 -1.05 21.23 -26.09
C LYS A 902 -0.83 21.89 -24.73
N LEU A 903 -1.76 22.74 -24.33
CA LEU A 903 -1.81 23.31 -22.98
C LEU A 903 -3.01 22.73 -22.26
N LYS A 904 -2.81 22.29 -21.01
CA LYS A 904 -3.88 21.82 -20.13
C LYS A 904 -3.81 22.55 -18.79
N PHE A 905 -4.97 22.98 -18.28
CA PHE A 905 -5.15 23.52 -16.95
C PHE A 905 -6.21 22.69 -16.22
N GLY A 906 -5.94 22.29 -14.99
CA GLY A 906 -6.86 21.50 -14.21
C GLY A 906 -6.91 21.92 -12.75
N VAL A 907 -7.98 21.48 -12.11
CA VAL A 907 -8.23 21.61 -10.68
C VAL A 907 -8.72 20.26 -10.17
N ASP A 908 -7.94 19.63 -9.33
CA ASP A 908 -8.36 18.45 -8.58
C ASP A 908 -9.03 18.90 -7.28
N ASN A 909 -9.98 18.12 -6.78
CA ASN A 909 -10.84 18.51 -5.66
C ASN A 909 -11.44 19.91 -5.81
N LEU A 910 -12.13 20.13 -6.94
CA LEU A 910 -12.68 21.44 -7.33
C LEU A 910 -13.50 22.12 -6.23
N PHE A 911 -14.21 21.35 -5.43
CA PHE A 911 -15.09 21.85 -4.36
C PHE A 911 -14.42 21.93 -2.99
N ASP A 912 -13.11 21.63 -2.92
CA ASP A 912 -12.29 21.67 -1.70
C ASP A 912 -12.89 20.82 -0.57
N ARG A 913 -13.21 19.57 -0.91
CA ARG A 913 -13.82 18.63 0.01
C ARG A 913 -12.78 18.12 1.00
N ASP A 914 -12.96 18.41 2.27
CA ASP A 914 -12.12 17.90 3.36
C ASP A 914 -12.28 16.39 3.55
N LEU A 915 -11.19 15.74 3.99
CA LEU A 915 -11.25 14.36 4.46
C LEU A 915 -11.97 14.26 5.81
N PRO A 916 -12.63 13.12 6.14
CA PRO A 916 -13.26 12.92 7.43
C PRO A 916 -12.25 12.90 8.57
N TYR A 917 -12.67 13.35 9.77
CA TYR A 917 -11.83 13.32 10.97
C TYR A 917 -11.44 11.88 11.36
N GLY A 918 -10.18 11.69 11.75
CA GLY A 918 -9.68 10.39 12.22
C GLY A 918 -9.28 9.43 11.09
N THR A 919 -9.34 9.85 9.83
CA THR A 919 -8.89 9.03 8.68
C THR A 919 -7.36 9.01 8.50
N THR A 920 -6.65 9.90 9.18
CA THR A 920 -5.18 9.99 9.14
C THR A 920 -4.57 9.44 10.41
N GLY A 921 -3.52 8.64 10.27
CA GLY A 921 -2.75 8.07 11.38
C GLY A 921 -1.64 9.00 11.89
N THR A 922 -0.85 8.52 12.86
CA THR A 922 0.44 9.11 13.19
C THR A 922 1.46 8.65 12.16
N GLY A 923 2.07 9.59 11.42
CA GLY A 923 3.05 9.29 10.38
C GLY A 923 2.48 8.85 9.04
N ALA A 924 1.15 8.93 8.83
CA ALA A 924 0.55 8.56 7.54
C ALA A 924 -0.71 9.37 7.22
N GLY A 925 -0.86 9.74 5.95
CA GLY A 925 -2.09 10.28 5.41
C GLY A 925 -3.20 9.22 5.26
N SER A 926 -4.36 9.64 4.81
CA SER A 926 -5.45 8.72 4.47
C SER A 926 -5.12 7.95 3.21
N ALA A 927 -5.44 6.66 3.19
CA ALA A 927 -5.35 5.84 1.99
C ALA A 927 -6.52 6.08 1.01
N SER A 928 -7.73 6.33 1.52
CA SER A 928 -8.96 6.37 0.71
C SER A 928 -9.45 7.78 0.39
N TYR A 929 -9.14 8.76 1.25
CA TYR A 929 -9.63 10.13 1.15
C TYR A 929 -8.53 11.08 0.68
N ASP A 930 -8.92 12.22 0.10
CA ASP A 930 -7.97 13.21 -0.40
C ASP A 930 -7.24 13.92 0.75
N ASN A 931 -5.91 13.85 0.73
CA ASN A 931 -5.05 14.45 1.75
C ASN A 931 -4.61 15.88 1.39
N VAL A 932 -4.79 16.30 0.14
CA VAL A 932 -4.19 17.53 -0.39
C VAL A 932 -5.18 18.70 -0.38
N GLY A 933 -6.48 18.43 -0.57
CA GLY A 933 -7.48 19.49 -0.78
C GLY A 933 -7.45 20.01 -2.22
N ARG A 934 -7.94 21.22 -2.46
CA ARG A 934 -7.97 21.79 -3.79
C ARG A 934 -6.57 21.97 -4.36
N TYR A 935 -6.35 21.40 -5.56
CA TYR A 935 -5.04 21.36 -6.19
C TYR A 935 -5.10 21.87 -7.63
N TYR A 936 -4.32 22.88 -7.96
CA TYR A 936 -4.23 23.47 -9.30
C TYR A 936 -3.03 22.90 -10.04
N HIS A 937 -3.22 22.54 -11.32
CA HIS A 937 -2.11 22.05 -12.13
C HIS A 937 -2.17 22.60 -13.56
N ALA A 938 -1.02 22.73 -14.17
CA ALA A 938 -0.86 23.11 -15.57
C ALA A 938 0.13 22.16 -16.25
N THR A 939 -0.22 21.73 -17.47
CA THR A 939 0.66 20.91 -18.31
C THR A 939 0.90 21.63 -19.63
N PHE A 940 2.16 21.72 -20.00
CA PHE A 940 2.60 22.01 -21.37
C PHE A 940 3.07 20.70 -21.98
N SER A 941 2.57 20.36 -23.16
CA SER A 941 3.09 19.26 -23.95
C SER A 941 3.35 19.67 -25.38
N PHE A 942 4.31 19.00 -25.98
CA PHE A 942 4.69 19.18 -27.37
C PHE A 942 4.94 17.84 -28.02
N MET A 943 4.27 17.57 -29.12
CA MET A 943 4.38 16.34 -29.89
C MET A 943 4.76 16.66 -31.33
N MET A 944 5.73 15.92 -31.90
CA MET A 944 6.23 16.14 -33.25
C MET A 944 6.51 14.82 -33.96
#